data_01a8cb844bc78c8c3f84b42363a7a130
#
_entry.id   01a8cb844bc78c8c3f84b42363a7a130
#
_cell.length_a   1.000
_cell.length_b   1.000
_cell.length_c   1.000
_cell.angle_alpha   90.00
_cell.angle_beta   90.00
_cell.angle_gamma   90.00
#
_symmetry.space_group_name_H-M   'P 1'
#
loop_
_entity.id
_entity.type
_entity.pdbx_description
1 polymer ?
#
loop_
_entity_poly.entity_id
_entity_poly.type
_entity_poly.pdbx_seq_one_letter_code
_entity_poly.pdbx_strand_id
1 'polypeptide(L)'
;MELAKFFQSIDILADLKKEALEFLAANSQLIEFPPAAVIINTGEIGRFLWLVYEGEVEVTLPDDKGQEKVLASLERGSFFGEMSILTGEPAAANVVSSRSSKVVKIPREVITQVVSRNPKTLMKVTRIITKRLLEDEKFVEEMRRRRLAHSRNEDPYDLNFSSVAEPMKILVVNSGSSSLKYSFFDTTQKESLLDGLVEKIGSGAAVHIIKKAGQKTTLPADGIATVSDALHAMVRALSDEKQGAVGDVHGISAVGHRVVHGGQRFSSSMTINDDVLTAIKECIPIAPLHNPYNLEGIETLKTLLPGVPQVAVFDTSFHLNMPEAAYRYALPMELCDEEQIRRFGFHGTNHRFVSLSAATSLKIPIGDLKIISCHLGSGASVCAVDHGRSIDTSMGMTPLEGLVMGTRGGDVDPGALLHLMRHAGMTYDDLDRILNKESGLKGLSGKSNDMREVLAAAEGGDMRCKMALSVFCYLIKKYIGAYVAALGGLDVLIFTGGIGENSPEIRARICQGMEVFGIAVTDDINRKTVAMRGQIVDISDPSAKIRVLVVPADEERMIARETVHALGRSLAVSELERLQSKAIPLSISAHHVHLSPDDFTALFGPGRSLTPRSELSQPGQFAAVETVNLVGPKGRIEKVRILGPLRKESQVEIARTEQFRLGIDAPIRDSGDIEGTPGVIMEGEVGTVTLDKGVICAKRHIHISPEEALSLGLRDKDVVMVKVKGVRELIFGDVLIRVNPSYRLDMHLDTDEANAAQISPGAAGYIEAIQHRNYV
;
A
#
# COMPACT_ATOMS: atom_id res chain seq x y z
N MET A 1 32.25 -8.05 5.97
CA MET A 1 33.39 -7.96 5.01
C MET A 1 33.18 -8.86 3.78
N GLU A 2 32.68 -10.08 3.90
CA GLU A 2 32.43 -10.98 2.75
C GLU A 2 31.32 -10.49 1.81
N LEU A 3 30.17 -10.03 2.35
CA LEU A 3 29.05 -9.50 1.53
C LEU A 3 29.44 -8.25 0.72
N ALA A 4 30.25 -7.35 1.28
CA ALA A 4 30.71 -6.17 0.55
C ALA A 4 31.61 -6.54 -0.64
N LYS A 5 32.46 -7.56 -0.49
CA LYS A 5 33.27 -8.12 -1.60
C LYS A 5 32.40 -8.81 -2.65
N PHE A 6 31.37 -9.52 -2.19
CA PHE A 6 30.38 -10.11 -3.10
C PHE A 6 29.67 -9.04 -3.91
N PHE A 7 29.15 -7.99 -3.27
CA PHE A 7 28.49 -6.88 -3.98
C PHE A 7 29.42 -6.21 -5.00
N GLN A 8 30.70 -6.06 -4.67
CA GLN A 8 31.68 -5.49 -5.61
C GLN A 8 31.90 -6.38 -6.84
N SER A 9 31.68 -7.67 -6.74
CA SER A 9 31.78 -8.62 -7.86
C SER A 9 30.57 -8.61 -8.80
N ILE A 10 29.48 -7.95 -8.41
CA ILE A 10 28.25 -7.88 -9.18
C ILE A 10 28.28 -6.66 -10.09
N ASP A 11 28.14 -6.86 -11.39
CA ASP A 11 28.28 -5.79 -12.39
C ASP A 11 27.46 -4.53 -12.11
N ILE A 12 26.19 -4.70 -11.66
CA ILE A 12 25.30 -3.57 -11.34
C ILE A 12 25.75 -2.76 -10.12
N LEU A 13 26.51 -3.36 -9.20
CA LEU A 13 26.97 -2.73 -7.97
C LEU A 13 28.47 -2.38 -8.00
N ALA A 14 29.20 -2.82 -9.02
CA ALA A 14 30.66 -2.69 -9.13
C ALA A 14 31.16 -1.23 -9.13
N ASP A 15 30.33 -0.28 -9.60
CA ASP A 15 30.64 1.15 -9.65
C ASP A 15 30.36 1.88 -8.32
N LEU A 16 29.84 1.20 -7.32
CA LEU A 16 29.58 1.79 -6.01
C LEU A 16 30.89 2.00 -5.23
N LYS A 17 30.95 3.11 -4.52
CA LYS A 17 32.06 3.38 -3.59
C LYS A 17 32.04 2.38 -2.43
N LYS A 18 33.19 2.17 -1.82
CA LYS A 18 33.37 1.23 -0.73
C LYS A 18 32.40 1.45 0.43
N GLU A 19 32.16 2.70 0.80
CA GLU A 19 31.23 3.08 1.87
C GLU A 19 29.80 2.67 1.56
N ALA A 20 29.38 2.78 0.29
CA ALA A 20 28.04 2.36 -0.15
C ALA A 20 27.88 0.83 -0.17
N LEU A 21 28.94 0.10 -0.55
CA LEU A 21 28.98 -1.37 -0.49
C LEU A 21 28.94 -1.89 0.94
N GLU A 22 29.66 -1.24 1.86
CA GLU A 22 29.65 -1.54 3.29
C GLU A 22 28.27 -1.24 3.91
N PHE A 23 27.64 -0.13 3.52
CA PHE A 23 26.29 0.22 3.95
C PHE A 23 25.26 -0.81 3.47
N LEU A 24 25.32 -1.22 2.20
CA LEU A 24 24.46 -2.30 1.67
C LEU A 24 24.67 -3.59 2.47
N ALA A 25 25.94 -3.97 2.72
CA ALA A 25 26.27 -5.21 3.44
C ALA A 25 25.77 -5.20 4.89
N ALA A 26 25.85 -4.05 5.55
CA ALA A 26 25.39 -3.89 6.94
C ALA A 26 23.86 -3.94 7.08
N ASN A 27 23.11 -3.59 6.00
CA ASN A 27 21.65 -3.55 5.98
C ASN A 27 21.03 -4.65 5.12
N SER A 28 21.79 -5.72 4.83
CA SER A 28 21.34 -6.87 4.06
C SER A 28 21.38 -8.14 4.91
N GLN A 29 20.55 -9.11 4.57
CA GLN A 29 20.49 -10.41 5.25
C GLN A 29 20.83 -11.53 4.26
N LEU A 30 21.71 -12.43 4.65
CA LEU A 30 21.96 -13.68 3.91
C LEU A 30 21.02 -14.75 4.44
N ILE A 31 20.19 -15.31 3.58
CA ILE A 31 19.17 -16.31 3.92
C ILE A 31 19.44 -17.56 3.11
N GLU A 32 19.39 -18.73 3.75
CA GLU A 32 19.50 -20.04 3.09
C GLU A 32 18.11 -20.64 2.92
N PHE A 33 17.87 -21.13 1.69
CA PHE A 33 16.63 -21.80 1.30
C PHE A 33 16.92 -23.24 0.88
N PRO A 34 16.16 -24.21 1.41
CA PRO A 34 16.25 -25.60 0.95
C PRO A 34 15.73 -25.73 -0.50
N PRO A 35 16.01 -26.84 -1.19
CA PRO A 35 15.42 -27.11 -2.51
C PRO A 35 13.90 -27.03 -2.47
N ALA A 36 13.30 -26.50 -3.55
CA ALA A 36 11.86 -26.30 -3.74
C ALA A 36 11.20 -25.28 -2.77
N ALA A 37 12.00 -24.47 -2.04
CA ALA A 37 11.44 -23.41 -1.22
C ALA A 37 11.05 -22.20 -2.08
N VAL A 38 9.85 -21.67 -1.85
CA VAL A 38 9.36 -20.46 -2.51
C VAL A 38 9.96 -19.24 -1.80
N ILE A 39 10.65 -18.38 -2.54
CA ILE A 39 11.30 -17.16 -2.06
C ILE A 39 10.39 -15.95 -2.28
N ILE A 40 9.71 -15.89 -3.41
CA ILE A 40 8.69 -14.88 -3.74
C ILE A 40 7.48 -15.59 -4.30
N ASN A 41 6.29 -15.25 -3.82
CA ASN A 41 5.04 -15.72 -4.39
C ASN A 41 4.50 -14.74 -5.44
N THR A 42 3.90 -15.28 -6.47
CA THR A 42 3.11 -14.49 -7.42
C THR A 42 2.05 -13.68 -6.68
N GLY A 43 1.93 -12.39 -7.01
CA GLY A 43 0.99 -11.49 -6.35
C GLY A 43 1.51 -10.84 -5.08
N GLU A 44 2.68 -11.22 -4.59
CA GLU A 44 3.33 -10.61 -3.42
C GLU A 44 3.89 -9.23 -3.76
N ILE A 45 3.66 -8.23 -2.88
CA ILE A 45 4.23 -6.89 -3.06
C ILE A 45 5.71 -6.93 -2.67
N GLY A 46 6.59 -6.78 -3.66
CA GLY A 46 8.04 -6.83 -3.47
C GLY A 46 8.56 -5.66 -2.62
N ARG A 47 9.09 -6.01 -1.45
CA ARG A 47 9.73 -5.08 -0.52
C ARG A 47 11.25 -5.21 -0.49
N PHE A 48 11.79 -6.21 -1.21
CA PHE A 48 13.19 -6.58 -1.14
C PHE A 48 13.76 -6.85 -2.53
N LEU A 49 14.99 -6.37 -2.76
CA LEU A 49 15.83 -6.87 -3.84
C LEU A 49 16.56 -8.11 -3.33
N TRP A 50 16.58 -9.15 -4.15
CA TRP A 50 17.22 -10.40 -3.82
C TRP A 50 18.40 -10.66 -4.76
N LEU A 51 19.51 -11.14 -4.24
CA LEU A 51 20.69 -11.53 -5.03
C LEU A 51 21.10 -12.95 -4.69
N VAL A 52 21.36 -13.76 -5.70
CA VAL A 52 21.84 -15.13 -5.51
C VAL A 52 23.30 -15.09 -5.09
N TYR A 53 23.58 -15.46 -3.84
CA TYR A 53 24.92 -15.53 -3.29
C TYR A 53 25.59 -16.88 -3.62
N GLU A 54 24.84 -17.98 -3.48
CA GLU A 54 25.26 -19.35 -3.74
C GLU A 54 24.03 -20.18 -4.13
N GLY A 55 24.17 -21.14 -5.01
CA GLY A 55 23.08 -22.00 -5.47
C GLY A 55 22.44 -21.50 -6.75
N GLU A 56 21.16 -21.80 -6.92
CA GLU A 56 20.37 -21.48 -8.11
C GLU A 56 18.90 -21.33 -7.75
N VAL A 57 18.25 -20.33 -8.30
CA VAL A 57 16.80 -20.12 -8.15
C VAL A 57 16.12 -20.05 -9.51
N GLU A 58 14.91 -20.54 -9.59
CA GLU A 58 14.10 -20.55 -10.80
C GLU A 58 12.93 -19.59 -10.66
N VAL A 59 12.68 -18.82 -11.72
CA VAL A 59 11.47 -18.01 -11.87
C VAL A 59 10.43 -18.91 -12.51
N THR A 60 9.32 -19.17 -11.83
CA THR A 60 8.32 -20.13 -12.28
C THR A 60 6.92 -19.50 -12.34
N LEU A 61 6.08 -20.11 -13.16
CA LEU A 61 4.67 -19.78 -13.32
C LEU A 61 3.84 -21.05 -13.42
N PRO A 62 2.69 -21.12 -12.72
CA PRO A 62 1.74 -22.19 -12.98
C PRO A 62 1.20 -22.11 -14.41
N ASP A 63 1.20 -23.22 -15.11
CA ASP A 63 0.55 -23.36 -16.42
C ASP A 63 -0.98 -23.46 -16.25
N ASP A 64 -1.69 -23.62 -17.38
CA ASP A 64 -3.17 -23.77 -17.41
C ASP A 64 -3.69 -25.02 -16.67
N LYS A 65 -2.80 -25.94 -16.29
CA LYS A 65 -3.10 -27.16 -15.51
C LYS A 65 -2.58 -27.08 -14.08
N GLY A 66 -2.05 -25.92 -13.65
CA GLY A 66 -1.47 -25.71 -12.33
C GLY A 66 -0.07 -26.32 -12.14
N GLN A 67 0.63 -26.72 -13.22
CA GLN A 67 2.02 -27.20 -13.14
C GLN A 67 2.98 -26.02 -13.25
N GLU A 68 4.00 -26.00 -12.39
CA GLU A 68 5.03 -24.96 -12.39
C GLU A 68 5.91 -25.08 -13.64
N LYS A 69 5.92 -24.02 -14.45
CA LYS A 69 6.78 -23.91 -15.64
C LYS A 69 7.92 -22.96 -15.35
N VAL A 70 9.15 -23.42 -15.53
CA VAL A 70 10.35 -22.60 -15.37
C VAL A 70 10.46 -21.63 -16.55
N LEU A 71 10.54 -20.33 -16.21
CA LEU A 71 10.73 -19.24 -17.17
C LEU A 71 12.20 -18.85 -17.30
N ALA A 72 12.91 -18.81 -16.18
CA ALA A 72 14.32 -18.48 -16.13
C ALA A 72 15.00 -19.16 -14.95
N SER A 73 16.28 -19.51 -15.12
CA SER A 73 17.17 -19.93 -14.04
C SER A 73 18.16 -18.83 -13.72
N LEU A 74 18.34 -18.53 -12.44
CA LEU A 74 19.16 -17.43 -11.93
C LEU A 74 20.26 -18.03 -11.04
N GLU A 75 21.51 -17.85 -11.48
CA GLU A 75 22.70 -18.34 -10.80
C GLU A 75 23.36 -17.24 -9.95
N ARG A 76 24.45 -17.58 -9.28
CA ARG A 76 25.27 -16.66 -8.46
C ARG A 76 25.53 -15.33 -9.15
N GLY A 77 25.22 -14.23 -8.46
CA GLY A 77 25.37 -12.85 -8.95
C GLY A 77 24.14 -12.31 -9.67
N SER A 78 23.17 -13.17 -9.98
CA SER A 78 21.87 -12.73 -10.50
C SER A 78 21.04 -12.07 -9.40
N PHE A 79 20.14 -11.17 -9.81
CA PHE A 79 19.19 -10.51 -8.90
C PHE A 79 17.74 -10.69 -9.39
N PHE A 80 16.79 -10.60 -8.45
CA PHE A 80 15.36 -10.73 -8.72
C PHE A 80 14.54 -9.93 -7.70
N GLY A 81 13.25 -9.75 -7.96
CA GLY A 81 12.35 -8.90 -7.15
C GLY A 81 12.46 -7.41 -7.49
N GLU A 82 13.33 -7.03 -8.44
CA GLU A 82 13.54 -5.66 -8.89
C GLU A 82 12.30 -5.03 -9.54
N MET A 83 11.52 -5.84 -10.26
CA MET A 83 10.31 -5.36 -10.94
C MET A 83 9.32 -4.78 -9.95
N SER A 84 8.98 -5.52 -8.90
CA SER A 84 8.08 -5.04 -7.85
C SER A 84 8.61 -3.81 -7.10
N ILE A 85 9.93 -3.71 -6.92
CA ILE A 85 10.56 -2.55 -6.28
C ILE A 85 10.42 -1.30 -7.14
N LEU A 86 10.65 -1.42 -8.44
CA LEU A 86 10.70 -0.29 -9.37
C LEU A 86 9.32 0.14 -9.84
N THR A 87 8.43 -0.82 -10.14
CA THR A 87 7.08 -0.54 -10.64
C THR A 87 6.07 -0.36 -9.52
N GLY A 88 6.32 -0.93 -8.32
CA GLY A 88 5.35 -1.01 -7.24
C GLY A 88 4.25 -2.04 -7.47
N GLU A 89 4.34 -2.82 -8.55
CA GLU A 89 3.40 -3.89 -8.87
C GLU A 89 3.71 -5.17 -8.09
N PRO A 90 2.70 -6.01 -7.83
CA PRO A 90 2.91 -7.32 -7.26
C PRO A 90 3.82 -8.19 -8.14
N ALA A 91 4.54 -9.13 -7.51
CA ALA A 91 5.43 -10.05 -8.19
C ALA A 91 4.68 -10.81 -9.29
N ALA A 92 5.25 -10.79 -10.49
CA ALA A 92 4.64 -11.39 -11.68
C ALA A 92 4.84 -12.92 -11.75
N ALA A 93 5.75 -13.50 -10.98
CA ALA A 93 6.10 -14.91 -11.00
C ALA A 93 6.51 -15.39 -9.60
N ASN A 94 6.41 -16.69 -9.37
CA ASN A 94 7.06 -17.31 -8.21
C ASN A 94 8.57 -17.34 -8.45
N VAL A 95 9.34 -17.23 -7.36
CA VAL A 95 10.78 -17.52 -7.39
C VAL A 95 11.04 -18.62 -6.40
N VAL A 96 11.59 -19.73 -6.90
CA VAL A 96 11.75 -20.98 -6.14
C VAL A 96 13.22 -21.39 -6.18
N SER A 97 13.77 -21.88 -5.08
CA SER A 97 15.10 -22.45 -5.06
C SER A 97 15.10 -23.83 -5.74
N SER A 98 15.83 -24.02 -6.84
CA SER A 98 15.95 -25.32 -7.51
C SER A 98 16.83 -26.31 -6.73
N ARG A 99 17.76 -25.79 -5.94
CA ARG A 99 18.65 -26.53 -5.02
C ARG A 99 18.90 -25.71 -3.77
N SER A 100 19.57 -26.27 -2.76
CA SER A 100 19.97 -25.47 -1.58
C SER A 100 20.68 -24.20 -2.02
N SER A 101 20.11 -23.04 -1.71
CA SER A 101 20.57 -21.75 -2.23
C SER A 101 20.64 -20.72 -1.12
N LYS A 102 21.71 -19.91 -1.14
CA LYS A 102 21.86 -18.75 -0.27
C LYS A 102 21.59 -17.49 -1.06
N VAL A 103 20.66 -16.68 -0.61
CA VAL A 103 20.30 -15.41 -1.25
C VAL A 103 20.44 -14.24 -0.29
N VAL A 104 20.89 -13.11 -0.81
CA VAL A 104 20.98 -11.87 -0.04
C VAL A 104 19.69 -11.09 -0.23
N LYS A 105 19.06 -10.77 0.87
CA LYS A 105 17.83 -9.96 0.97
C LYS A 105 18.19 -8.52 1.29
N ILE A 106 17.84 -7.57 0.43
CA ILE A 106 18.12 -6.14 0.59
C ILE A 106 16.79 -5.38 0.65
N PRO A 107 16.51 -4.62 1.72
CA PRO A 107 15.30 -3.80 1.80
C PRO A 107 15.24 -2.76 0.68
N ARG A 108 14.01 -2.51 0.17
CA ARG A 108 13.74 -1.53 -0.89
C ARG A 108 14.34 -0.16 -0.60
N GLU A 109 14.16 0.31 0.63
CA GLU A 109 14.62 1.63 1.09
C GLU A 109 16.14 1.73 0.99
N VAL A 110 16.85 0.66 1.39
CA VAL A 110 18.31 0.59 1.38
C VAL A 110 18.85 0.62 -0.04
N ILE A 111 18.32 -0.22 -0.94
CA ILE A 111 18.77 -0.25 -2.32
C ILE A 111 18.41 1.03 -3.07
N THR A 112 17.22 1.57 -2.85
CA THR A 112 16.79 2.83 -3.47
C THR A 112 17.68 3.99 -3.05
N GLN A 113 18.01 4.10 -1.77
CA GLN A 113 18.92 5.13 -1.25
C GLN A 113 20.31 5.08 -1.89
N VAL A 114 20.84 3.88 -2.15
CA VAL A 114 22.16 3.71 -2.74
C VAL A 114 22.15 3.93 -4.25
N VAL A 115 21.15 3.36 -4.94
CA VAL A 115 21.06 3.42 -6.41
C VAL A 115 20.69 4.83 -6.88
N SER A 116 19.76 5.52 -6.20
CA SER A 116 19.37 6.89 -6.57
C SER A 116 20.52 7.91 -6.49
N ARG A 117 21.49 7.67 -5.59
CA ARG A 117 22.68 8.50 -5.44
C ARG A 117 23.81 8.15 -6.41
N ASN A 118 23.64 7.12 -7.23
CA ASN A 118 24.65 6.69 -8.20
C ASN A 118 24.06 6.52 -9.59
N PRO A 119 24.15 7.57 -10.48
CA PRO A 119 23.56 7.54 -11.82
C PRO A 119 24.08 6.40 -12.69
N LYS A 120 25.35 5.98 -12.56
CA LYS A 120 25.91 4.86 -13.32
C LYS A 120 25.26 3.53 -12.95
N THR A 121 25.10 3.28 -11.65
CA THR A 121 24.41 2.08 -11.14
C THR A 121 22.94 2.08 -11.56
N LEU A 122 22.24 3.21 -11.47
CA LEU A 122 20.86 3.36 -11.92
C LEU A 122 20.72 3.02 -13.41
N MET A 123 21.58 3.58 -14.26
CA MET A 123 21.58 3.27 -15.70
C MET A 123 21.85 1.79 -16.01
N LYS A 124 22.77 1.14 -15.29
CA LYS A 124 23.03 -0.30 -15.45
C LYS A 124 21.83 -1.15 -15.06
N VAL A 125 21.21 -0.85 -13.92
CA VAL A 125 19.99 -1.54 -13.45
C VAL A 125 18.87 -1.39 -14.48
N THR A 126 18.58 -0.18 -14.92
CA THR A 126 17.56 0.09 -15.95
C THR A 126 17.86 -0.64 -17.25
N ARG A 127 19.13 -0.62 -17.73
CA ARG A 127 19.53 -1.30 -18.97
C ARG A 127 19.35 -2.81 -18.90
N ILE A 128 19.69 -3.45 -17.79
CA ILE A 128 19.52 -4.90 -17.61
C ILE A 128 18.04 -5.27 -17.57
N ILE A 129 17.23 -4.47 -16.89
CA ILE A 129 15.77 -4.67 -16.84
C ILE A 129 15.18 -4.55 -18.25
N THR A 130 15.54 -3.49 -18.98
CA THR A 130 15.10 -3.31 -20.38
C THR A 130 15.55 -4.47 -21.25
N LYS A 131 16.79 -4.94 -21.08
CA LYS A 131 17.32 -6.09 -21.80
C LYS A 131 16.55 -7.37 -21.49
N ARG A 132 16.28 -7.68 -20.21
CA ARG A 132 15.45 -8.83 -19.81
C ARG A 132 14.02 -8.74 -20.35
N LEU A 133 13.45 -7.55 -20.45
CA LEU A 133 12.12 -7.33 -21.02
C LEU A 133 12.09 -7.50 -22.55
N LEU A 134 13.20 -7.23 -23.25
CA LEU A 134 13.27 -7.24 -24.70
C LEU A 134 13.86 -8.53 -25.30
N GLU A 135 14.74 -9.25 -24.61
CA GLU A 135 15.46 -10.40 -25.13
C GLU A 135 14.80 -11.75 -24.87
N ASP A 136 13.85 -11.84 -23.95
CA ASP A 136 13.15 -13.09 -23.65
C ASP A 136 11.74 -13.10 -24.25
N GLU A 137 11.64 -13.52 -25.53
CA GLU A 137 10.36 -13.65 -26.25
C GLU A 137 9.32 -14.48 -25.47
N LYS A 138 9.77 -15.50 -24.74
CA LYS A 138 8.90 -16.34 -23.88
C LYS A 138 8.41 -15.57 -22.66
N PHE A 139 9.26 -14.76 -22.04
CA PHE A 139 8.89 -13.91 -20.90
C PHE A 139 7.92 -12.81 -21.35
N VAL A 140 8.18 -12.17 -22.50
CA VAL A 140 7.28 -11.18 -23.11
C VAL A 140 5.92 -11.79 -23.45
N GLU A 141 5.88 -12.99 -24.01
CA GLU A 141 4.61 -13.68 -24.33
C GLU A 141 3.84 -14.09 -23.06
N GLU A 142 4.54 -14.52 -22.03
CA GLU A 142 3.92 -14.86 -20.76
C GLU A 142 3.44 -13.62 -19.99
N MET A 143 4.19 -12.52 -20.03
CA MET A 143 3.73 -11.22 -19.53
C MET A 143 2.51 -10.74 -20.32
N ARG A 144 2.48 -10.95 -21.64
CA ARG A 144 1.32 -10.63 -22.48
C ARG A 144 0.09 -11.45 -22.10
N ARG A 145 0.25 -12.75 -21.81
CA ARG A 145 -0.84 -13.61 -21.31
C ARG A 145 -1.36 -13.14 -19.97
N ARG A 146 -0.49 -12.68 -19.06
CA ARG A 146 -0.88 -12.11 -17.77
C ARG A 146 -1.57 -10.77 -17.91
N ARG A 147 -1.13 -9.92 -18.84
CA ARG A 147 -1.86 -8.70 -19.20
C ARG A 147 -3.28 -9.02 -19.64
N LEU A 148 -3.45 -10.07 -20.45
CA LEU A 148 -4.77 -10.55 -20.86
C LEU A 148 -5.60 -11.10 -19.67
N ALA A 149 -4.96 -11.78 -18.72
CA ALA A 149 -5.62 -12.25 -17.51
C ALA A 149 -6.02 -11.07 -16.59
N HIS A 150 -5.10 -10.11 -16.38
CA HIS A 150 -5.40 -8.88 -15.66
C HIS A 150 -6.52 -8.07 -16.33
N SER A 151 -6.49 -7.97 -17.66
CA SER A 151 -7.52 -7.27 -18.43
C SER A 151 -8.91 -7.92 -18.39
N ARG A 152 -9.01 -9.18 -17.96
CA ARG A 152 -10.29 -9.89 -17.75
C ARG A 152 -10.91 -9.56 -16.40
N ASN A 153 -10.17 -9.01 -15.46
CA ASN A 153 -10.73 -8.53 -14.19
C ASN A 153 -11.54 -7.26 -14.46
N GLU A 154 -12.81 -7.26 -14.08
CA GLU A 154 -13.71 -6.11 -14.27
C GLU A 154 -13.32 -4.89 -13.43
N ASP A 155 -12.62 -5.07 -12.32
CA ASP A 155 -12.23 -4.00 -11.39
C ASP A 155 -10.80 -4.18 -10.86
N PRO A 156 -9.78 -4.15 -11.73
CA PRO A 156 -8.40 -4.47 -11.35
C PRO A 156 -7.77 -3.47 -10.38
N TYR A 157 -8.37 -2.30 -10.21
CA TYR A 157 -7.88 -1.23 -9.33
C TYR A 157 -8.83 -0.94 -8.16
N ASP A 158 -9.80 -1.82 -7.92
CA ASP A 158 -10.75 -1.70 -6.82
C ASP A 158 -11.52 -0.37 -6.77
N LEU A 159 -11.87 0.15 -7.95
CA LEU A 159 -12.66 1.37 -8.07
C LEU A 159 -14.13 1.21 -7.66
N ASN A 160 -14.61 -0.04 -7.59
CA ASN A 160 -15.95 -0.41 -7.19
C ASN A 160 -15.95 -1.25 -5.90
N PHE A 161 -14.91 -1.15 -5.08
CA PHE A 161 -14.79 -1.81 -3.78
C PHE A 161 -14.82 -3.35 -3.85
N SER A 162 -14.40 -3.94 -4.97
CA SER A 162 -14.48 -5.40 -5.22
C SER A 162 -13.60 -6.23 -4.28
N SER A 163 -12.58 -5.61 -3.65
CA SER A 163 -11.69 -6.26 -2.68
C SER A 163 -12.19 -6.18 -1.23
N VAL A 164 -13.28 -5.46 -0.96
CA VAL A 164 -13.78 -5.24 0.39
C VAL A 164 -14.55 -6.47 0.88
N ALA A 165 -13.97 -7.18 1.86
CA ALA A 165 -14.54 -8.43 2.38
C ALA A 165 -15.80 -8.20 3.22
N GLU A 166 -15.84 -7.13 4.04
CA GLU A 166 -16.97 -6.78 4.88
C GLU A 166 -17.63 -5.48 4.40
N PRO A 167 -18.97 -5.43 4.26
CA PRO A 167 -19.68 -4.24 3.83
C PRO A 167 -19.36 -3.03 4.71
N MET A 168 -19.00 -1.92 4.08
CA MET A 168 -18.72 -0.65 4.77
C MET A 168 -19.60 0.46 4.20
N LYS A 169 -20.00 1.39 5.07
CA LYS A 169 -20.71 2.61 4.70
C LYS A 169 -19.80 3.81 4.89
N ILE A 170 -19.38 4.42 3.80
CA ILE A 170 -18.38 5.47 3.79
C ILE A 170 -19.04 6.82 3.48
N LEU A 171 -18.88 7.77 4.38
CA LEU A 171 -19.22 9.17 4.16
C LEU A 171 -18.00 9.90 3.60
N VAL A 172 -18.13 10.49 2.43
CA VAL A 172 -17.10 11.34 1.82
C VAL A 172 -17.49 12.79 1.97
N VAL A 173 -16.55 13.62 2.39
CA VAL A 173 -16.78 15.05 2.66
C VAL A 173 -15.70 15.91 2.01
N ASN A 174 -16.12 16.95 1.31
CA ASN A 174 -15.27 17.98 0.73
C ASN A 174 -15.76 19.35 1.22
N SER A 175 -15.08 19.88 2.24
CA SER A 175 -15.41 21.15 2.90
C SER A 175 -14.61 22.29 2.27
N GLY A 176 -15.31 23.23 1.63
CA GLY A 176 -14.76 24.48 1.12
C GLY A 176 -15.28 25.71 1.88
N SER A 177 -14.73 26.88 1.58
CA SER A 177 -15.08 28.14 2.25
C SER A 177 -16.55 28.57 2.06
N SER A 178 -17.17 28.22 0.94
CA SER A 178 -18.54 28.62 0.59
C SER A 178 -19.42 27.47 0.15
N SER A 179 -18.91 26.24 0.20
CA SER A 179 -19.63 25.06 -0.23
C SER A 179 -19.20 23.82 0.53
N LEU A 180 -20.13 22.88 0.73
CA LEU A 180 -19.89 21.56 1.27
C LEU A 180 -20.45 20.55 0.28
N LYS A 181 -19.58 19.70 -0.30
CA LYS A 181 -19.99 18.58 -1.13
C LYS A 181 -19.78 17.28 -0.34
N TYR A 182 -20.74 16.38 -0.43
CA TYR A 182 -20.64 15.10 0.26
C TYR A 182 -21.31 13.98 -0.53
N SER A 183 -20.81 12.77 -0.34
CA SER A 183 -21.39 11.57 -0.95
C SER A 183 -21.35 10.41 0.05
N PHE A 184 -22.37 9.59 0.01
CA PHE A 184 -22.48 8.44 0.89
C PHE A 184 -22.49 7.14 0.08
N PHE A 185 -21.51 6.28 0.36
CA PHE A 185 -21.29 5.03 -0.35
C PHE A 185 -21.58 3.83 0.54
N ASP A 186 -22.13 2.79 -0.07
CA ASP A 186 -22.13 1.43 0.46
C ASP A 186 -21.20 0.60 -0.44
N THR A 187 -20.17 -0.02 0.14
CA THR A 187 -19.17 -0.77 -0.64
C THR A 187 -19.73 -2.01 -1.35
N THR A 188 -20.97 -2.39 -1.07
CA THR A 188 -21.69 -3.45 -1.81
C THR A 188 -22.33 -2.94 -3.11
N GLN A 189 -22.34 -1.63 -3.34
CA GLN A 189 -23.01 -0.99 -4.48
C GLN A 189 -22.03 -0.16 -5.30
N LYS A 190 -22.24 -0.14 -6.62
CA LYS A 190 -21.41 0.66 -7.53
C LYS A 190 -21.70 2.16 -7.44
N GLU A 191 -22.96 2.53 -7.23
CA GLU A 191 -23.39 3.93 -7.18
C GLU A 191 -23.41 4.45 -5.73
N SER A 192 -23.26 5.78 -5.57
CA SER A 192 -23.48 6.43 -4.26
C SER A 192 -24.94 6.27 -3.84
N LEU A 193 -25.19 6.03 -2.57
CA LEU A 193 -26.54 5.98 -2.01
C LEU A 193 -27.21 7.36 -1.99
N LEU A 194 -26.38 8.40 -1.76
CA LEU A 194 -26.82 9.79 -1.70
C LEU A 194 -25.64 10.72 -2.01
N ASP A 195 -25.88 11.72 -2.84
CA ASP A 195 -24.97 12.84 -3.05
C ASP A 195 -25.62 14.12 -2.52
N GLY A 196 -24.85 15.00 -1.91
CA GLY A 196 -25.34 16.26 -1.38
C GLY A 196 -24.40 17.42 -1.67
N LEU A 197 -24.99 18.60 -1.77
CA LEU A 197 -24.29 19.85 -2.02
C LEU A 197 -24.95 20.98 -1.25
N VAL A 198 -24.20 21.65 -0.41
CA VAL A 198 -24.59 22.92 0.19
C VAL A 198 -23.74 24.02 -0.46
N GLU A 199 -24.38 25.00 -1.04
CA GLU A 199 -23.72 26.13 -1.72
C GLU A 199 -24.06 27.46 -1.04
N LYS A 200 -23.23 28.46 -1.32
CA LYS A 200 -23.39 29.84 -0.82
C LYS A 200 -23.46 29.94 0.71
N ILE A 201 -22.67 29.10 1.40
CA ILE A 201 -22.53 29.15 2.85
C ILE A 201 -22.10 30.57 3.25
N GLY A 202 -22.74 31.13 4.28
CA GLY A 202 -22.44 32.46 4.82
C GLY A 202 -22.99 33.65 4.01
N SER A 203 -23.65 33.41 2.88
CA SER A 203 -24.19 34.51 2.03
C SER A 203 -25.62 34.94 2.41
N GLY A 204 -26.26 34.26 3.35
CA GLY A 204 -27.70 34.44 3.65
C GLY A 204 -28.64 33.85 2.58
N ALA A 205 -28.11 33.27 1.55
CA ALA A 205 -28.87 32.60 0.45
C ALA A 205 -28.32 31.18 0.18
N ALA A 206 -28.00 30.45 1.25
CA ALA A 206 -27.52 29.08 1.18
C ALA A 206 -28.55 28.18 0.50
N VAL A 207 -28.08 27.19 -0.26
CA VAL A 207 -28.92 26.19 -0.94
C VAL A 207 -28.40 24.80 -0.59
N HIS A 208 -29.27 23.93 -0.11
CA HIS A 208 -28.93 22.54 0.16
C HIS A 208 -29.68 21.61 -0.80
N ILE A 209 -28.96 20.90 -1.63
CA ILE A 209 -29.49 19.97 -2.62
C ILE A 209 -28.97 18.58 -2.31
N ILE A 210 -29.89 17.61 -2.31
CA ILE A 210 -29.53 16.18 -2.28
C ILE A 210 -29.96 15.49 -3.57
N LYS A 211 -29.23 14.46 -3.94
CA LYS A 211 -29.56 13.55 -5.05
C LYS A 211 -29.54 12.12 -4.53
N LYS A 212 -30.70 11.45 -4.61
CA LYS A 212 -30.88 10.05 -4.21
C LYS A 212 -31.57 9.30 -5.33
N ALA A 213 -31.02 8.16 -5.76
CA ALA A 213 -31.58 7.37 -6.87
C ALA A 213 -31.90 8.21 -8.12
N GLY A 214 -31.06 9.17 -8.47
CA GLY A 214 -31.23 10.06 -9.63
C GLY A 214 -32.19 11.25 -9.41
N GLN A 215 -33.00 11.27 -8.34
CA GLN A 215 -33.90 12.38 -8.02
C GLN A 215 -33.18 13.46 -7.20
N LYS A 216 -33.33 14.74 -7.62
CA LYS A 216 -32.83 15.89 -6.90
C LYS A 216 -33.92 16.46 -6.01
N THR A 217 -33.58 16.77 -4.76
CA THR A 217 -34.47 17.40 -3.78
C THR A 217 -33.72 18.59 -3.17
N THR A 218 -34.37 19.75 -3.09
CA THR A 218 -33.86 20.90 -2.37
C THR A 218 -34.37 20.85 -0.94
N LEU A 219 -33.47 20.93 0.03
CA LEU A 219 -33.78 20.93 1.46
C LEU A 219 -33.75 22.34 2.02
N PRO A 220 -34.43 22.61 3.16
CA PRO A 220 -34.30 23.87 3.88
C PRO A 220 -32.83 24.15 4.22
N ALA A 221 -32.37 25.36 3.94
CA ALA A 221 -31.00 25.80 4.16
C ALA A 221 -30.92 27.11 5.00
N ASP A 222 -32.03 27.50 5.62
CA ASP A 222 -32.08 28.67 6.46
C ASP A 222 -31.13 28.53 7.66
N GLY A 223 -30.37 29.61 7.94
CA GLY A 223 -29.43 29.65 9.07
C GLY A 223 -28.08 28.95 8.82
N ILE A 224 -27.77 28.48 7.59
CA ILE A 224 -26.47 27.96 7.28
C ILE A 224 -25.48 29.10 7.02
N ALA A 225 -24.77 29.51 8.08
CA ALA A 225 -23.80 30.60 8.06
C ALA A 225 -22.33 30.12 8.01
N THR A 226 -22.06 28.94 8.54
CA THR A 226 -20.70 28.35 8.66
C THR A 226 -20.62 26.97 8.03
N VAL A 227 -19.41 26.48 7.83
CA VAL A 227 -19.16 25.08 7.41
C VAL A 227 -19.71 24.10 8.45
N SER A 228 -19.58 24.43 9.73
CA SER A 228 -20.16 23.64 10.82
C SER A 228 -21.68 23.53 10.71
N ASP A 229 -22.41 24.62 10.39
CA ASP A 229 -23.87 24.57 10.19
C ASP A 229 -24.24 23.68 9.01
N ALA A 230 -23.47 23.76 7.92
CA ALA A 230 -23.64 22.91 6.74
C ALA A 230 -23.44 21.42 7.06
N LEU A 231 -22.46 21.08 7.89
CA LEU A 231 -22.20 19.72 8.35
C LEU A 231 -23.35 19.19 9.25
N HIS A 232 -23.87 19.99 10.13
CA HIS A 232 -25.05 19.65 10.91
C HIS A 232 -26.27 19.42 10.01
N ALA A 233 -26.45 20.25 8.97
CA ALA A 233 -27.53 20.08 8.00
C ALA A 233 -27.34 18.79 7.17
N MET A 234 -26.10 18.46 6.79
CA MET A 234 -25.74 17.20 6.11
C MET A 234 -26.10 15.98 6.97
N VAL A 235 -25.67 15.96 8.25
CA VAL A 235 -25.95 14.84 9.15
C VAL A 235 -27.46 14.65 9.33
N ARG A 236 -28.23 15.73 9.50
CA ARG A 236 -29.71 15.67 9.53
C ARG A 236 -30.29 15.10 8.24
N ALA A 237 -29.78 15.54 7.07
CA ALA A 237 -30.25 15.05 5.77
C ALA A 237 -29.94 13.55 5.55
N LEU A 238 -28.76 13.09 6.02
CA LEU A 238 -28.39 11.66 5.94
C LEU A 238 -29.28 10.77 6.82
N SER A 239 -29.72 11.28 7.98
CA SER A 239 -30.52 10.53 8.97
C SER A 239 -32.04 10.71 8.79
N ASP A 240 -32.49 11.53 7.82
CA ASP A 240 -33.92 11.72 7.56
C ASP A 240 -34.59 10.40 7.14
N GLU A 241 -35.71 10.04 7.77
CA GLU A 241 -36.40 8.76 7.53
C GLU A 241 -36.87 8.58 6.08
N LYS A 242 -37.22 9.68 5.39
CA LYS A 242 -37.79 9.63 4.01
C LYS A 242 -36.73 9.88 2.94
N GLN A 243 -35.82 10.79 3.20
CA GLN A 243 -34.86 11.27 2.19
C GLN A 243 -33.43 10.84 2.47
N GLY A 244 -33.13 10.47 3.72
CA GLY A 244 -31.81 10.03 4.15
C GLY A 244 -31.40 8.65 3.62
N ALA A 245 -30.15 8.31 3.85
CA ALA A 245 -29.54 7.06 3.38
C ALA A 245 -29.10 6.14 4.53
N VAL A 246 -29.04 6.63 5.77
CA VAL A 246 -28.45 5.90 6.90
C VAL A 246 -29.49 5.43 7.91
N GLY A 247 -30.59 6.17 8.11
CA GLY A 247 -31.53 5.95 9.21
C GLY A 247 -30.96 6.27 10.61
N ASP A 248 -29.76 5.80 10.91
CA ASP A 248 -28.99 6.13 12.11
C ASP A 248 -27.54 6.41 11.76
N VAL A 249 -26.97 7.49 12.28
CA VAL A 249 -25.55 7.89 12.09
C VAL A 249 -24.54 6.85 12.57
N HIS A 250 -24.92 6.01 13.53
CA HIS A 250 -24.10 4.89 13.98
C HIS A 250 -23.88 3.81 12.89
N GLY A 251 -24.64 3.88 11.80
CA GLY A 251 -24.40 3.02 10.63
C GLY A 251 -23.27 3.47 9.73
N ILE A 252 -22.59 4.62 10.00
CA ILE A 252 -21.45 5.10 9.24
C ILE A 252 -20.19 4.37 9.70
N SER A 253 -19.54 3.66 8.78
CA SER A 253 -18.31 2.88 9.08
C SER A 253 -17.07 3.76 9.13
N ALA A 254 -16.99 4.79 8.29
CA ALA A 254 -15.86 5.74 8.24
C ALA A 254 -16.21 7.02 7.49
N VAL A 255 -15.39 8.06 7.73
CA VAL A 255 -15.46 9.32 6.99
C VAL A 255 -14.17 9.56 6.22
N GLY A 256 -14.27 9.80 4.91
CA GLY A 256 -13.17 10.25 4.05
C GLY A 256 -13.25 11.76 3.82
N HIS A 257 -12.21 12.48 4.17
CA HIS A 257 -12.10 13.92 3.95
C HIS A 257 -11.19 14.22 2.77
N ARG A 258 -11.67 15.01 1.82
CA ARG A 258 -10.76 15.68 0.90
C ARG A 258 -9.99 16.74 1.64
N VAL A 259 -8.67 16.65 1.64
CA VAL A 259 -7.75 17.65 2.19
C VAL A 259 -6.89 18.18 1.05
N VAL A 260 -6.86 19.50 0.89
CA VAL A 260 -6.18 20.08 -0.27
C VAL A 260 -4.68 19.93 -0.17
N HIS A 261 -4.07 20.15 1.00
CA HIS A 261 -2.63 20.14 1.14
C HIS A 261 -2.17 19.37 2.39
N GLY A 262 -1.28 18.38 2.19
CA GLY A 262 -0.67 17.58 3.26
C GLY A 262 0.84 17.81 3.44
N GLY A 263 1.41 18.83 2.79
CA GLY A 263 2.86 19.08 2.80
C GLY A 263 3.64 17.98 2.07
N GLN A 264 4.87 17.81 2.50
CA GLN A 264 5.76 16.75 1.98
C GLN A 264 5.66 15.44 2.77
N ARG A 265 4.87 15.40 3.87
CA ARG A 265 4.85 14.27 4.81
C ARG A 265 4.01 13.09 4.33
N PHE A 266 2.95 13.33 3.55
CA PHE A 266 1.96 12.31 3.24
C PHE A 266 1.87 12.02 1.73
N SER A 267 2.54 10.97 1.30
CA SER A 267 2.44 10.45 -0.08
C SER A 267 1.23 9.52 -0.31
N SER A 268 0.41 9.32 0.72
CA SER A 268 -0.81 8.50 0.67
C SER A 268 -1.85 9.01 1.65
N SER A 269 -3.08 8.52 1.51
CA SER A 269 -4.18 8.78 2.44
C SER A 269 -3.89 8.21 3.83
N MET A 270 -4.25 8.93 4.88
CA MET A 270 -3.89 8.62 6.27
C MET A 270 -5.12 8.65 7.17
N THR A 271 -5.21 7.69 8.11
CA THR A 271 -6.15 7.80 9.23
C THR A 271 -5.78 9.01 10.08
N ILE A 272 -6.79 9.84 10.39
CA ILE A 272 -6.58 11.11 11.09
C ILE A 272 -6.28 10.85 12.56
N ASN A 273 -5.12 11.32 13.00
CA ASN A 273 -4.67 11.43 14.38
C ASN A 273 -4.14 12.85 14.62
N ASP A 274 -3.61 13.12 15.80
CA ASP A 274 -3.12 14.44 16.17
C ASP A 274 -1.91 14.89 15.32
N ASP A 275 -1.05 13.96 14.87
CA ASP A 275 0.08 14.26 13.98
C ASP A 275 -0.41 14.71 12.59
N VAL A 276 -1.43 14.03 12.06
CA VAL A 276 -2.06 14.40 10.78
C VAL A 276 -2.73 15.77 10.89
N LEU A 277 -3.47 16.04 11.97
CA LEU A 277 -4.08 17.34 12.21
C LEU A 277 -3.04 18.46 12.31
N THR A 278 -1.94 18.21 13.02
CA THR A 278 -0.82 19.15 13.14
C THR A 278 -0.22 19.46 11.78
N ALA A 279 0.06 18.46 10.97
CA ALA A 279 0.63 18.64 9.64
C ALA A 279 -0.31 19.42 8.69
N ILE A 280 -1.64 19.19 8.77
CA ILE A 280 -2.62 19.96 7.99
C ILE A 280 -2.63 21.43 8.45
N LYS A 281 -2.50 21.70 9.77
CA LYS A 281 -2.39 23.05 10.32
C LYS A 281 -1.12 23.77 9.85
N GLU A 282 0.02 23.09 9.84
CA GLU A 282 1.30 23.61 9.32
C GLU A 282 1.24 23.99 7.84
N CYS A 283 0.34 23.37 7.06
CA CYS A 283 0.12 23.70 5.66
C CYS A 283 -0.85 24.86 5.40
N ILE A 284 -1.44 25.49 6.44
CA ILE A 284 -2.34 26.63 6.25
C ILE A 284 -1.68 27.81 5.51
N PRO A 285 -0.41 28.18 5.77
CA PRO A 285 0.23 29.29 5.04
C PRO A 285 0.30 29.07 3.51
N ILE A 286 0.42 27.83 3.05
CA ILE A 286 0.46 27.49 1.62
C ILE A 286 -0.90 27.15 1.02
N ALA A 287 -1.90 26.87 1.85
CA ALA A 287 -3.28 26.59 1.42
C ALA A 287 -4.32 27.35 2.25
N PRO A 288 -4.22 28.70 2.40
CA PRO A 288 -5.05 29.48 3.32
C PRO A 288 -6.53 29.52 2.93
N LEU A 289 -6.85 29.27 1.67
CA LEU A 289 -8.22 29.27 1.16
C LEU A 289 -8.93 27.91 1.32
N HIS A 290 -8.23 26.86 1.79
CA HIS A 290 -8.75 25.50 1.81
C HIS A 290 -8.52 24.78 3.16
N ASN A 291 -7.29 24.66 3.62
CA ASN A 291 -6.95 23.86 4.80
C ASN A 291 -7.69 24.28 6.09
N PRO A 292 -7.95 25.56 6.38
CA PRO A 292 -8.75 25.94 7.55
C PRO A 292 -10.13 25.30 7.54
N TYR A 293 -10.82 25.29 6.39
CA TYR A 293 -12.16 24.71 6.24
C TYR A 293 -12.14 23.18 6.23
N ASN A 294 -11.06 22.58 5.73
CA ASN A 294 -10.86 21.13 5.83
C ASN A 294 -10.72 20.70 7.30
N LEU A 295 -9.95 21.44 8.11
CA LEU A 295 -9.80 21.22 9.56
C LEU A 295 -11.12 21.40 10.30
N GLU A 296 -11.86 22.49 10.03
CA GLU A 296 -13.17 22.73 10.61
C GLU A 296 -14.11 21.55 10.32
N GLY A 297 -14.07 21.04 9.08
CA GLY A 297 -14.84 19.86 8.67
C GLY A 297 -14.50 18.62 9.48
N ILE A 298 -13.22 18.33 9.65
CA ILE A 298 -12.72 17.18 10.41
C ILE A 298 -13.10 17.29 11.89
N GLU A 299 -12.82 18.43 12.53
CA GLU A 299 -13.08 18.67 13.96
C GLU A 299 -14.58 18.63 14.27
N THR A 300 -15.42 19.21 13.39
CA THR A 300 -16.88 19.16 13.53
C THR A 300 -17.39 17.71 13.45
N LEU A 301 -16.94 16.94 12.45
CA LEU A 301 -17.38 15.55 12.30
C LEU A 301 -16.82 14.62 13.38
N LYS A 302 -15.65 14.90 13.94
CA LYS A 302 -15.15 14.20 15.14
C LYS A 302 -16.11 14.34 16.34
N THR A 303 -16.78 15.48 16.43
CA THR A 303 -17.77 15.74 17.48
C THR A 303 -19.15 15.14 17.15
N LEU A 304 -19.58 15.21 15.88
CA LEU A 304 -20.90 14.73 15.46
C LEU A 304 -20.97 13.20 15.34
N LEU A 305 -19.84 12.56 15.02
CA LEU A 305 -19.70 11.12 14.79
C LEU A 305 -18.62 10.54 15.72
N PRO A 306 -18.82 10.53 17.05
CA PRO A 306 -17.80 10.05 17.98
C PRO A 306 -17.50 8.57 17.75
N GLY A 307 -16.21 8.23 17.72
CA GLY A 307 -15.76 6.84 17.51
C GLY A 307 -15.72 6.37 16.06
N VAL A 308 -16.26 7.15 15.10
CA VAL A 308 -16.15 6.83 13.68
C VAL A 308 -14.76 7.23 13.18
N PRO A 309 -13.96 6.31 12.61
CA PRO A 309 -12.64 6.62 12.08
C PRO A 309 -12.74 7.60 10.90
N GLN A 310 -11.81 8.53 10.85
CA GLN A 310 -11.73 9.55 9.80
C GLN A 310 -10.40 9.43 9.04
N VAL A 311 -10.44 9.65 7.75
CA VAL A 311 -9.28 9.53 6.85
C VAL A 311 -9.10 10.82 6.06
N ALA A 312 -7.88 11.34 6.03
CA ALA A 312 -7.47 12.44 5.16
C ALA A 312 -6.97 11.90 3.82
N VAL A 313 -7.59 12.35 2.74
CA VAL A 313 -7.20 12.07 1.35
C VAL A 313 -6.68 13.36 0.74
N PHE A 314 -5.37 13.41 0.48
CA PHE A 314 -4.68 14.62 0.07
C PHE A 314 -4.65 14.76 -1.44
N ASP A 315 -5.11 15.91 -1.97
CA ASP A 315 -5.05 16.22 -3.41
C ASP A 315 -3.63 16.26 -3.97
N THR A 316 -2.66 16.63 -3.14
CA THR A 316 -1.24 16.70 -3.50
C THR A 316 -0.53 15.35 -3.50
N SER A 317 -1.10 14.33 -2.83
CA SER A 317 -0.40 13.04 -2.58
C SER A 317 -0.02 12.30 -3.85
N PHE A 318 -0.84 12.35 -4.91
CA PHE A 318 -0.56 11.71 -6.19
C PHE A 318 0.67 12.29 -6.89
N HIS A 319 0.95 13.58 -6.69
CA HIS A 319 2.06 14.31 -7.30
C HIS A 319 3.32 14.32 -6.43
N LEU A 320 3.26 13.87 -5.18
CA LEU A 320 4.38 14.02 -4.24
C LEU A 320 5.65 13.27 -4.69
N ASN A 321 5.48 12.18 -5.44
CA ASN A 321 6.56 11.32 -5.94
C ASN A 321 7.08 11.71 -7.33
N MET A 322 6.77 12.93 -7.81
CA MET A 322 7.36 13.46 -9.06
C MET A 322 8.89 13.46 -8.97
N PRO A 323 9.58 13.26 -10.11
CA PRO A 323 11.04 13.41 -10.19
C PRO A 323 11.49 14.80 -9.72
N GLU A 324 12.68 14.87 -9.09
CA GLU A 324 13.20 16.12 -8.53
C GLU A 324 13.31 17.23 -9.61
N ALA A 325 13.71 16.88 -10.82
CA ALA A 325 13.78 17.80 -11.94
C ALA A 325 12.43 18.42 -12.35
N ALA A 326 11.30 17.75 -12.02
CA ALA A 326 9.96 18.25 -12.33
C ALA A 326 9.37 19.11 -11.20
N TYR A 327 9.70 18.80 -9.94
CA TYR A 327 9.11 19.54 -8.82
C TYR A 327 9.94 20.74 -8.34
N ARG A 328 11.24 20.81 -8.64
CA ARG A 328 12.10 21.92 -8.21
C ARG A 328 11.91 23.15 -9.11
N TYR A 329 11.80 24.30 -8.49
CA TYR A 329 11.94 25.57 -9.16
C TYR A 329 13.42 25.98 -9.25
N ALA A 330 13.79 26.71 -10.30
CA ALA A 330 15.15 27.21 -10.51
C ALA A 330 15.42 28.46 -9.63
N LEU A 331 15.26 28.32 -8.34
CA LEU A 331 15.56 29.29 -7.28
C LEU A 331 16.75 28.77 -6.45
N PRO A 332 17.40 29.60 -5.62
CA PRO A 332 18.43 29.13 -4.69
C PRO A 332 17.91 27.92 -3.88
N MET A 333 18.70 26.82 -3.88
CA MET A 333 18.25 25.57 -3.26
C MET A 333 18.00 25.72 -1.77
N GLU A 334 18.88 26.43 -1.09
CA GLU A 334 18.77 26.71 0.35
C GLU A 334 17.44 27.40 0.68
N LEU A 335 17.07 28.42 -0.11
CA LEU A 335 15.80 29.10 0.07
C LEU A 335 14.61 28.18 -0.17
N CYS A 336 14.66 27.34 -1.21
CA CYS A 336 13.60 26.39 -1.50
C CYS A 336 13.44 25.34 -0.40
N ASP A 337 14.52 24.88 0.19
CA ASP A 337 14.51 23.87 1.23
C ASP A 337 14.05 24.47 2.58
N GLU A 338 14.47 25.69 2.95
CA GLU A 338 14.04 26.40 4.13
C GLU A 338 12.55 26.76 4.10
N GLU A 339 12.07 27.29 2.98
CA GLU A 339 10.68 27.73 2.80
C GLU A 339 9.77 26.64 2.21
N GLN A 340 10.27 25.43 2.02
CA GLN A 340 9.57 24.28 1.41
C GLN A 340 8.94 24.61 0.04
N ILE A 341 9.64 25.43 -0.77
CA ILE A 341 9.20 25.85 -2.10
C ILE A 341 9.46 24.73 -3.11
N ARG A 342 8.38 24.13 -3.61
CA ARG A 342 8.40 23.13 -4.66
C ARG A 342 7.05 23.07 -5.37
N ARG A 343 7.02 22.44 -6.54
CA ARG A 343 5.76 22.06 -7.18
C ARG A 343 5.12 20.91 -6.37
N PHE A 344 3.89 21.13 -5.90
CA PHE A 344 3.06 20.11 -5.25
C PHE A 344 2.04 19.52 -6.21
N GLY A 345 1.42 20.35 -7.03
CA GLY A 345 0.31 19.96 -7.89
C GLY A 345 -0.99 19.73 -7.14
N PHE A 346 -2.10 19.77 -7.84
CA PHE A 346 -3.45 19.61 -7.26
C PHE A 346 -4.33 18.80 -8.20
N HIS A 347 -5.60 18.54 -7.81
CA HIS A 347 -6.51 17.61 -8.49
C HIS A 347 -5.94 16.17 -8.61
N GLY A 348 -4.96 15.82 -7.76
CA GLY A 348 -4.28 14.52 -7.81
C GLY A 348 -5.24 13.35 -7.63
N THR A 349 -6.27 13.52 -6.77
CA THR A 349 -7.33 12.53 -6.57
C THR A 349 -8.05 12.23 -7.89
N ASN A 350 -8.43 13.27 -8.65
CA ASN A 350 -9.08 13.07 -9.95
C ASN A 350 -8.12 12.54 -11.02
N HIS A 351 -6.91 13.10 -11.15
CA HIS A 351 -5.93 12.61 -12.13
C HIS A 351 -5.65 11.12 -11.94
N ARG A 352 -5.54 10.66 -10.69
CA ARG A 352 -5.39 9.24 -10.37
C ARG A 352 -6.62 8.42 -10.73
N PHE A 353 -7.81 8.89 -10.37
CA PHE A 353 -9.07 8.22 -10.67
C PHE A 353 -9.26 7.99 -12.17
N VAL A 354 -9.14 9.06 -12.98
CA VAL A 354 -9.40 8.96 -14.41
C VAL A 354 -8.33 8.14 -15.15
N SER A 355 -7.09 8.14 -14.66
CA SER A 355 -6.02 7.30 -15.22
C SER A 355 -6.30 5.81 -14.98
N LEU A 356 -6.70 5.42 -13.77
CA LEU A 356 -7.09 4.05 -13.44
C LEU A 356 -8.35 3.63 -14.20
N SER A 357 -9.34 4.53 -14.33
CA SER A 357 -10.57 4.30 -15.06
C SER A 357 -10.31 4.09 -16.55
N ALA A 358 -9.42 4.88 -17.15
CA ALA A 358 -9.00 4.73 -18.55
C ALA A 358 -8.31 3.37 -18.76
N ALA A 359 -7.37 2.99 -17.90
CA ALA A 359 -6.68 1.71 -17.95
C ALA A 359 -7.67 0.53 -17.87
N THR A 360 -8.66 0.61 -16.94
CA THR A 360 -9.72 -0.39 -16.80
C THR A 360 -10.57 -0.47 -18.08
N SER A 361 -10.99 0.67 -18.64
CA SER A 361 -11.82 0.73 -19.83
C SER A 361 -11.11 0.18 -21.08
N LEU A 362 -9.83 0.50 -21.23
CA LEU A 362 -8.99 0.01 -22.31
C LEU A 362 -8.55 -1.45 -22.11
N LYS A 363 -8.73 -2.00 -20.91
CA LYS A 363 -8.23 -3.32 -20.51
C LYS A 363 -6.70 -3.44 -20.69
N ILE A 364 -5.98 -2.38 -20.40
CA ILE A 364 -4.52 -2.32 -20.42
C ILE A 364 -4.05 -1.98 -19.00
N PRO A 365 -3.10 -2.70 -18.42
CA PRO A 365 -2.54 -2.37 -17.11
C PRO A 365 -2.01 -0.94 -17.10
N ILE A 366 -2.26 -0.22 -16.00
CA ILE A 366 -1.79 1.18 -15.84
C ILE A 366 -0.26 1.29 -15.92
N GLY A 367 0.44 0.24 -15.51
CA GLY A 367 1.90 0.11 -15.61
C GLY A 367 2.44 0.05 -17.05
N ASP A 368 1.56 -0.06 -18.05
CA ASP A 368 1.94 -0.12 -19.48
C ASP A 368 1.53 1.14 -20.25
N LEU A 369 0.99 2.16 -19.55
CA LEU A 369 0.41 3.34 -20.18
C LEU A 369 1.18 4.62 -19.81
N LYS A 370 1.38 5.45 -20.84
CA LYS A 370 1.76 6.86 -20.74
C LYS A 370 0.52 7.70 -20.99
N ILE A 371 0.09 8.43 -19.96
CA ILE A 371 -1.18 9.14 -19.96
C ILE A 371 -0.96 10.63 -19.74
N ILE A 372 -1.66 11.46 -20.49
CA ILE A 372 -1.85 12.87 -20.18
C ILE A 372 -3.31 13.06 -19.79
N SER A 373 -3.55 13.57 -18.58
CA SER A 373 -4.88 13.83 -18.05
C SER A 373 -5.13 15.32 -17.94
N CYS A 374 -6.15 15.82 -18.64
CA CYS A 374 -6.59 17.21 -18.65
C CYS A 374 -7.84 17.37 -17.81
N HIS A 375 -7.69 17.80 -16.55
CA HIS A 375 -8.81 18.19 -15.68
C HIS A 375 -9.19 19.63 -16.01
N LEU A 376 -10.32 19.82 -16.68
CA LEU A 376 -10.78 21.13 -17.15
C LEU A 376 -12.11 21.47 -16.49
N GLY A 377 -12.06 22.38 -15.53
CA GLY A 377 -13.20 22.89 -14.78
C GLY A 377 -13.07 24.40 -14.51
N SER A 378 -13.68 24.87 -13.42
CA SER A 378 -13.44 26.24 -12.92
C SER A 378 -11.99 26.42 -12.49
N GLY A 379 -11.40 25.40 -11.82
CA GLY A 379 -9.96 25.16 -11.77
C GLY A 379 -9.57 24.22 -12.90
N ALA A 380 -8.35 24.33 -13.41
CA ALA A 380 -7.87 23.47 -14.48
C ALA A 380 -6.40 23.07 -14.29
N SER A 381 -6.09 21.81 -14.60
CA SER A 381 -4.72 21.30 -14.59
C SER A 381 -4.52 20.20 -15.64
N VAL A 382 -3.28 20.01 -16.04
CA VAL A 382 -2.83 18.87 -16.85
C VAL A 382 -1.82 18.09 -16.01
N CYS A 383 -1.86 16.76 -16.10
CA CYS A 383 -0.91 15.88 -15.43
C CYS A 383 -0.34 14.88 -16.42
N ALA A 384 0.97 14.68 -16.35
CA ALA A 384 1.68 13.62 -17.05
C ALA A 384 1.80 12.41 -16.10
N VAL A 385 1.27 11.27 -16.55
CA VAL A 385 1.27 10.02 -15.76
C VAL A 385 2.04 8.97 -16.54
N ASP A 386 3.11 8.47 -15.92
CA ASP A 386 3.96 7.41 -16.47
C ASP A 386 3.84 6.17 -15.58
N HIS A 387 3.42 5.05 -16.16
CA HIS A 387 3.28 3.79 -15.43
C HIS A 387 2.47 3.93 -14.13
N GLY A 388 1.36 4.71 -14.18
CA GLY A 388 0.49 4.95 -13.03
C GLY A 388 0.99 5.97 -12.01
N ARG A 389 2.10 6.68 -12.27
CA ARG A 389 2.68 7.70 -11.39
C ARG A 389 2.64 9.08 -12.03
N SER A 390 2.30 10.09 -11.27
CA SER A 390 2.48 11.48 -11.72
C SER A 390 3.96 11.80 -11.84
N ILE A 391 4.40 12.19 -13.03
CA ILE A 391 5.79 12.61 -13.28
C ILE A 391 5.91 14.13 -13.48
N ASP A 392 4.81 14.81 -13.83
CA ASP A 392 4.72 16.26 -13.89
C ASP A 392 3.25 16.70 -13.82
N THR A 393 3.01 17.95 -13.41
CA THR A 393 1.68 18.57 -13.40
C THR A 393 1.77 20.07 -13.57
N SER A 394 0.74 20.68 -14.17
CA SER A 394 0.75 22.10 -14.51
C SER A 394 0.56 23.04 -13.32
N MET A 395 -0.13 22.63 -12.25
CA MET A 395 -0.23 23.42 -11.04
C MET A 395 1.05 23.32 -10.23
N GLY A 396 1.45 24.40 -9.58
CA GLY A 396 2.72 24.55 -8.92
C GLY A 396 2.70 24.32 -7.41
N MET A 397 3.38 25.20 -6.68
CA MET A 397 3.34 25.28 -5.22
C MET A 397 1.92 25.58 -4.73
N THR A 398 1.19 26.38 -5.49
CA THR A 398 -0.21 26.73 -5.26
C THR A 398 -1.06 26.39 -6.49
N PRO A 399 -2.40 26.38 -6.39
CA PRO A 399 -3.27 26.16 -7.55
C PRO A 399 -3.35 27.34 -8.54
N LEU A 400 -2.38 28.27 -8.53
CA LEU A 400 -2.36 29.44 -9.38
C LEU A 400 -1.59 29.25 -10.68
N GLU A 401 -0.41 28.57 -10.62
CA GLU A 401 0.44 28.27 -11.76
C GLU A 401 -0.25 27.33 -12.76
N GLY A 402 0.13 27.42 -14.03
CA GLY A 402 -0.26 26.49 -15.08
C GLY A 402 -1.27 27.07 -16.06
N LEU A 403 -2.42 26.42 -16.16
CA LEU A 403 -3.45 26.76 -17.15
C LEU A 403 -4.21 28.03 -16.82
N VAL A 404 -4.75 28.69 -17.87
CA VAL A 404 -5.83 29.66 -17.68
C VAL A 404 -7.03 28.96 -17.08
N MET A 405 -7.64 29.53 -16.04
CA MET A 405 -8.79 28.97 -15.33
C MET A 405 -9.98 29.95 -15.39
N GLY A 406 -11.04 29.70 -14.64
CA GLY A 406 -12.19 30.61 -14.63
C GLY A 406 -11.82 32.04 -14.21
N THR A 407 -11.11 32.18 -13.08
CA THR A 407 -10.70 33.46 -12.49
C THR A 407 -9.19 33.58 -12.23
N ARG A 408 -8.42 32.51 -12.34
CA ARG A 408 -6.97 32.47 -12.15
C ARG A 408 -6.23 32.62 -13.47
N GLY A 409 -5.12 33.35 -13.43
CA GLY A 409 -4.35 33.66 -14.63
C GLY A 409 -3.57 32.50 -15.25
N GLY A 410 -3.15 31.54 -14.43
CA GLY A 410 -2.15 30.53 -14.84
C GLY A 410 -0.74 31.14 -14.89
N ASP A 411 0.06 30.65 -15.83
CA ASP A 411 1.44 31.12 -16.03
C ASP A 411 1.49 32.61 -16.35
N VAL A 412 2.21 33.36 -15.55
CA VAL A 412 2.50 34.79 -15.72
C VAL A 412 3.99 35.00 -15.43
N ASP A 413 4.65 35.83 -16.27
CA ASP A 413 6.02 36.21 -16.01
C ASP A 413 6.17 36.94 -14.67
N PRO A 414 7.00 36.44 -13.73
CA PRO A 414 7.28 37.14 -12.49
C PRO A 414 7.75 38.58 -12.67
N GLY A 415 8.48 38.88 -13.75
CA GLY A 415 8.89 40.22 -14.11
C GLY A 415 7.72 41.16 -14.34
N ALA A 416 6.61 40.69 -14.92
CA ALA A 416 5.38 41.48 -15.07
C ALA A 416 4.78 41.84 -13.70
N LEU A 417 4.80 40.95 -12.73
CA LEU A 417 4.32 41.20 -11.37
C LEU A 417 5.17 42.28 -10.68
N LEU A 418 6.50 42.14 -10.76
CA LEU A 418 7.44 43.15 -10.21
C LEU A 418 7.27 44.51 -10.91
N HIS A 419 6.97 44.54 -12.22
CA HIS A 419 6.67 45.75 -12.94
C HIS A 419 5.41 46.44 -12.43
N LEU A 420 4.31 45.69 -12.21
CA LEU A 420 3.06 46.23 -11.65
C LEU A 420 3.25 46.80 -10.25
N MET A 421 4.02 46.13 -9.40
CA MET A 421 4.35 46.66 -8.08
C MET A 421 5.13 48.00 -8.15
N ARG A 422 6.16 48.03 -9.02
CA ARG A 422 7.04 49.24 -9.12
C ARG A 422 6.40 50.42 -9.80
N HIS A 423 5.65 50.18 -10.89
CA HIS A 423 5.19 51.22 -11.79
C HIS A 423 3.69 51.54 -11.66
N ALA A 424 2.86 50.55 -11.33
CA ALA A 424 1.45 50.76 -11.06
C ALA A 424 1.13 50.91 -9.59
N GLY A 425 2.14 50.79 -8.70
CA GLY A 425 1.95 50.95 -7.24
C GLY A 425 1.07 49.87 -6.59
N MET A 426 0.91 48.74 -7.25
CA MET A 426 0.08 47.62 -6.72
C MET A 426 0.73 46.98 -5.50
N THR A 427 -0.10 46.72 -4.50
CA THR A 427 0.28 46.01 -3.30
C THR A 427 0.29 44.47 -3.55
N TYR A 428 0.82 43.73 -2.59
CA TYR A 428 0.71 42.27 -2.58
C TYR A 428 -0.76 41.82 -2.63
N ASP A 429 -1.63 42.40 -1.84
CA ASP A 429 -3.07 42.06 -1.79
C ASP A 429 -3.78 42.37 -3.12
N ASP A 430 -3.38 43.44 -3.82
CA ASP A 430 -3.91 43.74 -5.16
C ASP A 430 -3.51 42.67 -6.17
N LEU A 431 -2.26 42.25 -6.13
CA LEU A 431 -1.78 41.19 -7.05
C LEU A 431 -2.44 39.84 -6.72
N ASP A 432 -2.54 39.47 -5.44
CA ASP A 432 -3.22 38.25 -5.06
C ASP A 432 -4.68 38.23 -5.54
N ARG A 433 -5.40 39.34 -5.35
CA ARG A 433 -6.79 39.50 -5.80
C ARG A 433 -6.90 39.38 -7.33
N ILE A 434 -6.03 40.08 -8.07
CA ILE A 434 -6.01 40.06 -9.55
C ILE A 434 -5.74 38.64 -10.05
N LEU A 435 -4.67 38.01 -9.56
CA LEU A 435 -4.24 36.72 -10.05
C LEU A 435 -5.24 35.60 -9.75
N ASN A 436 -5.89 35.63 -8.59
CA ASN A 436 -6.78 34.56 -8.16
C ASN A 436 -8.26 34.79 -8.49
N LYS A 437 -8.75 36.05 -8.57
CA LYS A 437 -10.19 36.35 -8.65
C LYS A 437 -10.62 37.18 -9.85
N GLU A 438 -9.69 37.85 -10.53
CA GLU A 438 -10.02 38.80 -11.61
C GLU A 438 -9.36 38.48 -12.96
N SER A 439 -8.51 37.46 -13.00
CA SER A 439 -7.80 36.98 -14.20
C SER A 439 -8.56 35.85 -14.90
N GLY A 440 -7.88 35.02 -15.62
CA GLY A 440 -8.43 33.85 -16.30
C GLY A 440 -9.43 34.21 -17.40
N LEU A 441 -10.41 33.32 -17.61
CA LEU A 441 -11.49 33.58 -18.59
C LEU A 441 -12.23 34.86 -18.30
N LYS A 442 -12.50 35.15 -17.02
CA LYS A 442 -13.15 36.38 -16.55
C LYS A 442 -12.36 37.61 -17.01
N GLY A 443 -11.08 37.65 -16.73
CA GLY A 443 -10.20 38.80 -17.07
C GLY A 443 -10.01 38.97 -18.58
N LEU A 444 -9.78 37.88 -19.30
CA LEU A 444 -9.57 37.89 -20.76
C LEU A 444 -10.86 38.26 -21.48
N SER A 445 -12.01 37.67 -21.15
CA SER A 445 -13.29 37.93 -21.80
C SER A 445 -13.87 39.29 -21.38
N GLY A 446 -13.62 39.72 -20.14
CA GLY A 446 -14.26 40.88 -19.53
C GLY A 446 -15.77 40.65 -19.25
N LYS A 447 -16.23 39.39 -19.33
CA LYS A 447 -17.66 39.03 -19.17
C LYS A 447 -17.90 38.04 -18.06
N SER A 448 -17.35 36.81 -18.19
CA SER A 448 -17.69 35.72 -17.33
C SER A 448 -16.51 34.78 -17.12
N ASN A 449 -16.52 34.07 -15.99
CA ASN A 449 -15.67 32.93 -15.71
C ASN A 449 -16.32 31.59 -16.15
N ASP A 450 -17.57 31.60 -16.59
CA ASP A 450 -18.29 30.41 -17.06
C ASP A 450 -17.98 30.17 -18.56
N MET A 451 -17.40 29.03 -18.88
CA MET A 451 -17.04 28.65 -20.24
C MET A 451 -18.25 28.65 -21.19
N ARG A 452 -19.44 28.31 -20.69
CA ARG A 452 -20.67 28.27 -21.52
C ARG A 452 -21.06 29.67 -21.99
N GLU A 453 -20.97 30.65 -21.08
CA GLU A 453 -21.27 32.04 -21.41
C GLU A 453 -20.22 32.65 -22.32
N VAL A 454 -18.95 32.32 -22.11
CA VAL A 454 -17.84 32.76 -22.98
C VAL A 454 -17.96 32.17 -24.38
N LEU A 455 -18.31 30.88 -24.50
CA LEU A 455 -18.56 30.21 -25.80
C LEU A 455 -19.73 30.87 -26.53
N ALA A 456 -20.89 31.05 -25.90
CA ALA A 456 -22.06 31.67 -26.50
C ALA A 456 -21.80 33.10 -26.95
N ALA A 457 -21.04 33.89 -26.17
CA ALA A 457 -20.68 35.23 -26.55
C ALA A 457 -19.69 35.24 -27.75
N ALA A 458 -18.75 34.31 -27.80
CA ALA A 458 -17.81 34.15 -28.91
C ALA A 458 -18.52 33.77 -30.21
N GLU A 459 -19.50 32.85 -30.15
CA GLU A 459 -20.38 32.51 -31.27
C GLU A 459 -21.20 33.71 -31.73
N GLY A 460 -21.67 34.53 -30.79
CA GLY A 460 -22.34 35.81 -31.06
C GLY A 460 -21.42 36.93 -31.65
N GLY A 461 -20.14 36.62 -31.89
CA GLY A 461 -19.20 37.54 -32.53
C GLY A 461 -18.29 38.33 -31.60
N ASP A 462 -18.37 38.13 -30.25
CA ASP A 462 -17.52 38.83 -29.29
C ASP A 462 -16.03 38.48 -29.44
N MET A 463 -15.23 39.46 -29.84
CA MET A 463 -13.81 39.26 -30.12
C MET A 463 -12.96 38.98 -28.88
N ARG A 464 -13.30 39.54 -27.70
CA ARG A 464 -12.60 39.29 -26.46
C ARG A 464 -12.85 37.84 -25.98
N CYS A 465 -14.10 37.39 -26.12
CA CYS A 465 -14.44 36.00 -25.82
C CYS A 465 -13.75 35.02 -26.75
N LYS A 466 -13.67 35.31 -28.07
CA LYS A 466 -12.89 34.52 -29.06
C LYS A 466 -11.41 34.45 -28.66
N MET A 467 -10.81 35.58 -28.26
CA MET A 467 -9.44 35.62 -27.77
C MET A 467 -9.26 34.82 -26.48
N ALA A 468 -10.15 34.95 -25.52
CA ALA A 468 -10.12 34.19 -24.27
C ALA A 468 -10.11 32.68 -24.52
N LEU A 469 -10.97 32.18 -25.42
CA LEU A 469 -11.00 30.76 -25.84
C LEU A 469 -9.71 30.32 -26.51
N SER A 470 -9.14 31.20 -27.37
CA SER A 470 -7.90 30.91 -28.08
C SER A 470 -6.73 30.77 -27.09
N VAL A 471 -6.60 31.67 -26.13
CA VAL A 471 -5.55 31.63 -25.10
C VAL A 471 -5.72 30.38 -24.23
N PHE A 472 -6.95 30.08 -23.79
CA PHE A 472 -7.27 28.89 -22.99
C PHE A 472 -6.84 27.60 -23.69
N CYS A 473 -7.29 27.40 -24.93
CA CYS A 473 -6.96 26.19 -25.68
C CYS A 473 -5.48 26.09 -26.04
N TYR A 474 -4.86 27.24 -26.38
CA TYR A 474 -3.43 27.30 -26.76
C TYR A 474 -2.54 26.85 -25.59
N LEU A 475 -2.81 27.33 -24.38
CA LEU A 475 -1.99 26.98 -23.23
C LEU A 475 -2.12 25.49 -22.86
N ILE A 476 -3.33 24.92 -22.92
CA ILE A 476 -3.54 23.48 -22.72
C ILE A 476 -2.75 22.68 -23.76
N LYS A 477 -2.84 23.05 -25.02
CA LYS A 477 -2.11 22.40 -26.12
C LYS A 477 -0.59 22.46 -25.89
N LYS A 478 -0.07 23.59 -25.42
CA LYS A 478 1.34 23.78 -25.10
C LYS A 478 1.78 22.80 -23.99
N TYR A 479 0.98 22.65 -22.91
CA TYR A 479 1.25 21.70 -21.82
C TYR A 479 1.18 20.25 -22.29
N ILE A 480 0.20 19.87 -23.12
CA ILE A 480 0.14 18.53 -23.69
C ILE A 480 1.42 18.23 -24.48
N GLY A 481 1.85 19.14 -25.35
CA GLY A 481 3.09 18.98 -26.15
C GLY A 481 4.34 18.84 -25.27
N ALA A 482 4.47 19.66 -24.23
CA ALA A 482 5.55 19.58 -23.25
C ALA A 482 5.55 18.21 -22.52
N TYR A 483 4.38 17.71 -22.15
CA TYR A 483 4.26 16.44 -21.42
C TYR A 483 4.41 15.21 -22.31
N VAL A 484 4.08 15.30 -23.61
CA VAL A 484 4.47 14.26 -24.59
C VAL A 484 6.00 14.13 -24.62
N ALA A 485 6.73 15.26 -24.59
CA ALA A 485 8.19 15.24 -24.55
C ALA A 485 8.73 14.71 -23.20
N ALA A 486 8.15 15.12 -22.07
CA ALA A 486 8.55 14.65 -20.74
C ALA A 486 8.32 13.14 -20.55
N LEU A 487 7.22 12.60 -21.10
CA LEU A 487 6.89 11.18 -21.10
C LEU A 487 7.73 10.36 -22.11
N GLY A 488 8.34 11.03 -23.11
CA GLY A 488 8.98 10.34 -24.22
C GLY A 488 7.99 9.56 -25.10
N GLY A 489 6.74 10.05 -25.19
CA GLY A 489 5.63 9.45 -25.95
C GLY A 489 4.30 9.61 -25.24
N LEU A 490 3.24 9.09 -25.84
CA LEU A 490 1.88 9.13 -25.29
C LEU A 490 1.07 7.94 -25.80
N ASP A 491 0.27 7.34 -24.95
CA ASP A 491 -0.68 6.28 -25.30
C ASP A 491 -2.12 6.78 -25.18
N VAL A 492 -2.42 7.58 -24.15
CA VAL A 492 -3.77 8.05 -23.86
C VAL A 492 -3.80 9.52 -23.47
N LEU A 493 -4.65 10.29 -24.12
CA LEU A 493 -5.04 11.65 -23.73
C LEU A 493 -6.45 11.59 -23.11
N ILE A 494 -6.59 12.12 -21.88
CA ILE A 494 -7.87 12.12 -21.16
C ILE A 494 -8.38 13.55 -20.99
N PHE A 495 -9.66 13.76 -21.31
CA PHE A 495 -10.42 14.94 -20.95
C PHE A 495 -11.40 14.63 -19.82
N THR A 496 -11.37 15.40 -18.75
CA THR A 496 -12.22 15.24 -17.55
C THR A 496 -12.55 16.61 -16.93
N GLY A 497 -13.43 16.61 -15.94
CA GLY A 497 -13.93 17.84 -15.33
C GLY A 497 -15.00 18.54 -16.17
N GLY A 498 -15.69 19.50 -15.58
CA GLY A 498 -16.91 20.06 -16.15
C GLY A 498 -16.80 20.57 -17.58
N ILE A 499 -15.70 21.24 -17.94
CA ILE A 499 -15.41 21.71 -19.32
C ILE A 499 -14.95 20.52 -20.18
N GLY A 500 -14.01 19.71 -19.66
CA GLY A 500 -13.45 18.57 -20.39
C GLY A 500 -14.52 17.57 -20.82
N GLU A 501 -15.50 17.29 -19.94
CA GLU A 501 -16.58 16.35 -20.19
C GLU A 501 -17.68 16.93 -21.10
N ASN A 502 -18.06 18.21 -20.92
CA ASN A 502 -19.28 18.75 -21.50
C ASN A 502 -19.08 19.73 -22.66
N SER A 503 -17.83 20.03 -23.05
CA SER A 503 -17.56 20.97 -24.15
C SER A 503 -16.81 20.31 -25.32
N PRO A 504 -17.52 19.72 -26.29
CA PRO A 504 -16.94 19.15 -27.50
C PRO A 504 -16.11 20.16 -28.31
N GLU A 505 -16.55 21.40 -28.33
CA GLU A 505 -15.89 22.50 -29.02
C GLU A 505 -14.48 22.76 -28.45
N ILE A 506 -14.34 22.78 -27.14
CA ILE A 506 -13.05 22.98 -26.47
C ILE A 506 -12.13 21.79 -26.74
N ARG A 507 -12.61 20.55 -26.64
CA ARG A 507 -11.81 19.36 -26.95
C ARG A 507 -11.32 19.36 -28.40
N ALA A 508 -12.19 19.69 -29.35
CA ALA A 508 -11.83 19.80 -30.79
C ALA A 508 -10.77 20.84 -31.00
N ARG A 509 -10.91 22.07 -30.44
CA ARG A 509 -9.92 23.15 -30.54
C ARG A 509 -8.57 22.77 -29.93
N ILE A 510 -8.55 22.03 -28.81
CA ILE A 510 -7.32 21.55 -28.22
C ILE A 510 -6.65 20.52 -29.12
N CYS A 511 -7.38 19.56 -29.66
CA CYS A 511 -6.81 18.50 -30.50
C CYS A 511 -6.44 18.93 -31.90
N GLN A 512 -7.03 20.00 -32.41
CA GLN A 512 -6.73 20.54 -33.76
C GLN A 512 -5.25 20.87 -33.93
N GLY A 513 -4.58 20.29 -34.95
CA GLY A 513 -3.15 20.49 -35.23
C GLY A 513 -2.21 19.69 -34.29
N MET A 514 -2.73 18.67 -33.60
CA MET A 514 -1.92 17.77 -32.80
C MET A 514 -1.74 16.37 -33.44
N GLU A 515 -2.13 16.23 -34.69
CA GLU A 515 -1.99 15.00 -35.48
C GLU A 515 -0.51 14.59 -35.65
N VAL A 516 0.42 15.55 -35.56
CA VAL A 516 1.86 15.27 -35.51
C VAL A 516 2.29 14.39 -34.35
N PHE A 517 1.56 14.45 -33.25
CA PHE A 517 1.75 13.56 -32.10
C PHE A 517 0.93 12.27 -32.19
N GLY A 518 0.11 12.12 -33.24
CA GLY A 518 -0.81 10.99 -33.39
C GLY A 518 -2.15 11.17 -32.64
N ILE A 519 -2.46 12.41 -32.22
CA ILE A 519 -3.73 12.77 -31.55
C ILE A 519 -4.71 13.27 -32.59
N ALA A 520 -5.80 12.55 -32.80
CA ALA A 520 -6.89 12.98 -33.68
C ALA A 520 -8.23 12.50 -33.08
N VAL A 521 -9.29 13.30 -33.31
CA VAL A 521 -10.62 13.01 -32.75
C VAL A 521 -11.67 12.96 -33.88
N THR A 522 -12.66 12.07 -33.70
CA THR A 522 -13.82 11.96 -34.58
C THR A 522 -14.88 12.97 -34.15
N ASP A 523 -15.15 13.96 -34.98
CA ASP A 523 -16.03 15.10 -34.66
C ASP A 523 -17.45 14.67 -34.28
N ASP A 524 -18.02 13.69 -34.99
CA ASP A 524 -19.37 13.17 -34.74
C ASP A 524 -19.46 12.48 -33.35
N ILE A 525 -18.47 11.64 -32.99
CA ILE A 525 -18.42 10.96 -31.67
C ILE A 525 -18.18 11.99 -30.57
N ASN A 526 -17.23 12.92 -30.78
CA ASN A 526 -16.94 13.99 -29.85
C ASN A 526 -18.17 14.82 -29.50
N ARG A 527 -19.01 15.18 -30.47
CA ARG A 527 -20.27 15.92 -30.24
C ARG A 527 -21.31 15.11 -29.48
N LYS A 528 -21.45 13.81 -29.79
CA LYS A 528 -22.41 12.91 -29.13
C LYS A 528 -22.04 12.61 -27.68
N THR A 529 -20.82 12.82 -27.26
CA THR A 529 -20.34 12.55 -25.89
C THR A 529 -21.16 13.25 -24.82
N VAL A 530 -21.71 14.44 -25.10
CA VAL A 530 -22.56 15.20 -24.15
C VAL A 530 -23.84 14.42 -23.77
N ALA A 531 -24.37 13.60 -24.67
CA ALA A 531 -25.52 12.76 -24.43
C ALA A 531 -25.17 11.48 -23.63
N MET A 532 -23.90 11.12 -23.56
CA MET A 532 -23.39 9.91 -22.93
C MET A 532 -22.80 10.20 -21.52
N ARG A 533 -23.41 11.12 -20.80
CA ARG A 533 -22.92 11.55 -19.46
C ARG A 533 -22.76 10.37 -18.51
N GLY A 534 -21.66 10.40 -17.76
CA GLY A 534 -21.33 9.36 -16.76
C GLY A 534 -20.68 8.11 -17.38
N GLN A 535 -20.47 8.08 -18.71
CA GLN A 535 -19.79 6.97 -19.38
C GLN A 535 -18.39 7.41 -19.87
N ILE A 536 -17.45 6.47 -19.87
CA ILE A 536 -16.17 6.66 -20.53
C ILE A 536 -16.40 6.53 -22.04
N VAL A 537 -16.00 7.55 -22.79
CA VAL A 537 -16.19 7.58 -24.26
C VAL A 537 -14.85 7.77 -24.95
N ASP A 538 -14.55 6.87 -25.85
CA ASP A 538 -13.40 7.00 -26.75
C ASP A 538 -13.83 7.84 -27.96
N ILE A 539 -13.22 9.01 -28.09
CA ILE A 539 -13.48 9.97 -29.17
C ILE A 539 -12.37 9.99 -30.23
N SER A 540 -11.43 9.05 -30.15
CA SER A 540 -10.30 8.97 -31.09
C SER A 540 -10.77 8.77 -32.53
N ASP A 541 -10.03 9.35 -33.48
CA ASP A 541 -10.13 8.92 -34.87
C ASP A 541 -9.64 7.47 -34.99
N PRO A 542 -10.28 6.59 -35.78
CA PRO A 542 -9.84 5.21 -35.96
C PRO A 542 -8.38 5.07 -36.47
N SER A 543 -7.86 6.07 -37.17
CA SER A 543 -6.48 6.10 -37.65
C SER A 543 -5.48 6.69 -36.66
N ALA A 544 -5.95 7.26 -35.53
CA ALA A 544 -5.10 7.87 -34.52
C ALA A 544 -4.28 6.81 -33.77
N LYS A 545 -3.02 7.12 -33.50
CA LYS A 545 -2.16 6.27 -32.68
C LYS A 545 -2.48 6.38 -31.19
N ILE A 546 -2.89 7.57 -30.77
CA ILE A 546 -3.17 7.92 -29.38
C ILE A 546 -4.66 7.81 -29.13
N ARG A 547 -5.04 7.13 -28.06
CA ARG A 547 -6.44 7.09 -27.62
C ARG A 547 -6.79 8.41 -26.95
N VAL A 548 -7.92 8.99 -27.35
CA VAL A 548 -8.46 10.21 -26.74
C VAL A 548 -9.77 9.88 -26.06
N LEU A 549 -9.75 9.93 -24.72
CA LEU A 549 -10.88 9.52 -23.90
C LEU A 549 -11.52 10.71 -23.20
N VAL A 550 -12.85 10.68 -23.10
CA VAL A 550 -13.60 11.53 -22.17
C VAL A 550 -13.97 10.65 -20.98
N VAL A 551 -13.42 10.96 -19.82
CA VAL A 551 -13.61 10.18 -18.59
C VAL A 551 -14.30 11.07 -17.56
N PRO A 552 -15.47 10.69 -17.05
CA PRO A 552 -16.17 11.44 -16.00
C PRO A 552 -15.33 11.51 -14.73
N ALA A 553 -15.29 12.68 -14.09
CA ALA A 553 -14.68 12.86 -12.79
C ALA A 553 -15.55 12.21 -11.70
N ASP A 554 -14.95 11.44 -10.80
CA ASP A 554 -15.60 10.90 -9.62
C ASP A 554 -14.61 10.89 -8.44
N GLU A 555 -14.28 12.09 -7.97
CA GLU A 555 -13.35 12.30 -6.85
C GLU A 555 -13.88 11.66 -5.57
N GLU A 556 -15.19 11.71 -5.36
CA GLU A 556 -15.85 11.19 -4.17
C GLU A 556 -15.68 9.66 -4.08
N ARG A 557 -15.81 8.95 -5.19
CA ARG A 557 -15.54 7.51 -5.26
C ARG A 557 -14.08 7.19 -4.96
N MET A 558 -13.16 7.98 -5.50
CA MET A 558 -11.75 7.79 -5.23
C MET A 558 -11.41 8.03 -3.76
N ILE A 559 -12.03 9.05 -3.13
CA ILE A 559 -11.87 9.33 -1.71
C ILE A 559 -12.44 8.16 -0.87
N ALA A 560 -13.61 7.63 -1.23
CA ALA A 560 -14.20 6.48 -0.54
C ALA A 560 -13.26 5.25 -0.62
N ARG A 561 -12.73 4.95 -1.82
CA ARG A 561 -11.75 3.89 -2.01
C ARG A 561 -10.49 4.08 -1.16
N GLU A 562 -9.90 5.27 -1.22
CA GLU A 562 -8.71 5.60 -0.42
C GLU A 562 -8.97 5.52 1.09
N THR A 563 -10.19 5.83 1.52
CA THR A 563 -10.64 5.69 2.92
C THR A 563 -10.60 4.22 3.34
N VAL A 564 -11.21 3.32 2.57
CA VAL A 564 -11.19 1.88 2.83
C VAL A 564 -9.75 1.35 2.89
N HIS A 565 -8.93 1.70 1.90
CA HIS A 565 -7.54 1.26 1.83
C HIS A 565 -6.67 1.81 2.98
N ALA A 566 -6.89 3.05 3.41
CA ALA A 566 -6.16 3.64 4.53
C ALA A 566 -6.52 2.95 5.86
N LEU A 567 -7.79 2.63 6.07
CA LEU A 567 -8.24 1.88 7.25
C LEU A 567 -7.65 0.46 7.27
N GLY A 568 -7.64 -0.24 6.14
CA GLY A 568 -7.00 -1.55 6.03
C GLY A 568 -5.52 -1.52 6.39
N ARG A 569 -4.78 -0.51 5.93
CA ARG A 569 -3.37 -0.30 6.31
C ARG A 569 -3.21 0.00 7.80
N SER A 570 -4.05 0.86 8.36
CA SER A 570 -4.00 1.24 9.78
C SER A 570 -4.28 0.04 10.69
N LEU A 571 -5.27 -0.79 10.32
CA LEU A 571 -5.58 -2.02 11.05
C LEU A 571 -4.41 -3.01 11.01
N ALA A 572 -3.77 -3.19 9.84
CA ALA A 572 -2.61 -4.05 9.70
C ALA A 572 -1.41 -3.58 10.54
N VAL A 573 -1.15 -2.26 10.59
CA VAL A 573 -0.10 -1.67 11.43
C VAL A 573 -0.42 -1.87 12.91
N SER A 574 -1.65 -1.57 13.35
CA SER A 574 -2.05 -1.73 14.75
C SER A 574 -2.06 -3.20 15.20
N GLU A 575 -2.39 -4.13 14.30
CA GLU A 575 -2.27 -5.58 14.57
C GLU A 575 -0.80 -5.98 14.77
N LEU A 576 0.09 -5.49 13.93
CA LEU A 576 1.53 -5.75 14.03
C LEU A 576 2.11 -5.16 15.32
N GLU A 577 1.79 -3.91 15.65
CA GLU A 577 2.22 -3.26 16.89
C GLU A 577 1.73 -4.03 18.13
N ARG A 578 0.49 -4.51 18.11
CA ARG A 578 -0.09 -5.32 19.19
C ARG A 578 0.66 -6.65 19.34
N LEU A 579 0.96 -7.35 18.25
CA LEU A 579 1.74 -8.59 18.26
C LEU A 579 3.16 -8.35 18.80
N GLN A 580 3.79 -7.25 18.40
CA GLN A 580 5.16 -6.90 18.79
C GLN A 580 5.26 -6.33 20.22
N SER A 581 4.17 -5.87 20.81
CA SER A 581 4.18 -5.27 22.16
C SER A 581 4.27 -6.30 23.29
N LYS A 582 3.81 -7.54 23.07
CA LYS A 582 3.75 -8.58 24.11
C LYS A 582 5.03 -9.40 24.14
N ALA A 583 5.73 -9.31 25.27
CA ALA A 583 6.86 -10.17 25.56
C ALA A 583 6.38 -11.61 25.85
N ILE A 584 6.93 -12.57 25.13
CA ILE A 584 6.65 -13.99 25.29
C ILE A 584 7.83 -14.63 26.03
N PRO A 585 7.64 -15.18 27.22
CA PRO A 585 8.69 -15.91 27.92
C PRO A 585 9.22 -17.06 27.06
N LEU A 586 10.52 -17.35 27.18
CA LEU A 586 11.18 -18.41 26.43
C LEU A 586 11.60 -19.53 27.40
N SER A 587 11.12 -20.73 27.14
CA SER A 587 11.49 -21.95 27.86
C SER A 587 12.34 -22.85 26.97
N ILE A 588 13.49 -23.27 27.48
CA ILE A 588 14.41 -24.17 26.79
C ILE A 588 14.15 -25.58 27.23
N SER A 589 13.69 -26.42 26.31
CA SER A 589 13.48 -27.86 26.54
C SER A 589 14.72 -28.64 26.19
N ALA A 590 15.44 -29.10 27.21
CA ALA A 590 16.46 -30.14 27.03
C ALA A 590 15.78 -31.48 26.72
N HIS A 591 16.58 -32.48 26.34
CA HIS A 591 16.07 -33.84 26.17
C HIS A 591 15.31 -34.33 27.41
N HIS A 592 14.17 -34.95 27.19
CA HIS A 592 13.32 -35.46 28.25
C HIS A 592 12.42 -36.61 27.78
N VAL A 593 11.81 -37.27 28.73
CA VAL A 593 10.92 -38.41 28.50
C VAL A 593 9.56 -38.16 29.18
N HIS A 594 8.50 -38.49 28.47
CA HIS A 594 7.17 -38.74 29.05
C HIS A 594 6.92 -40.24 29.07
N LEU A 595 6.44 -40.77 30.15
CA LEU A 595 6.20 -42.20 30.30
C LEU A 595 4.73 -42.54 30.39
N SER A 596 4.37 -43.73 29.88
CA SER A 596 3.12 -44.37 30.19
C SER A 596 3.17 -45.02 31.60
N PRO A 597 2.03 -45.27 32.24
CA PRO A 597 2.02 -45.97 33.53
C PRO A 597 2.68 -47.36 33.49
N ASP A 598 2.50 -48.08 32.38
CA ASP A 598 3.05 -49.42 32.20
C ASP A 598 4.57 -49.37 32.06
N ASP A 599 5.09 -48.50 31.23
CA ASP A 599 6.54 -48.32 31.02
C ASP A 599 7.22 -47.78 32.31
N PHE A 600 6.54 -46.85 33.01
CA PHE A 600 7.03 -46.40 34.31
C PHE A 600 7.17 -47.54 35.28
N THR A 601 6.17 -48.41 35.37
CA THR A 601 6.20 -49.57 36.25
C THR A 601 7.30 -50.55 35.86
N ALA A 602 7.51 -50.79 34.58
CA ALA A 602 8.60 -51.64 34.07
C ALA A 602 10.00 -51.09 34.38
N LEU A 603 10.17 -49.78 34.37
CA LEU A 603 11.47 -49.11 34.59
C LEU A 603 11.80 -48.91 36.08
N PHE A 604 10.80 -48.72 36.94
CA PHE A 604 10.97 -48.31 38.34
C PHE A 604 10.35 -49.27 39.36
N GLY A 605 9.58 -50.26 38.90
CA GLY A 605 8.91 -51.24 39.76
C GLY A 605 7.48 -50.87 40.16
N PRO A 606 6.67 -51.88 40.57
CA PRO A 606 5.29 -51.66 40.93
C PRO A 606 5.13 -50.88 42.25
N GLY A 607 4.08 -50.04 42.32
CA GLY A 607 3.74 -49.27 43.53
C GLY A 607 4.53 -47.99 43.73
N ARG A 608 5.39 -47.63 42.80
CA ARG A 608 6.07 -46.31 42.77
C ARG A 608 5.24 -45.25 42.01
N SER A 609 5.52 -44.00 42.28
CA SER A 609 4.97 -42.82 41.57
C SER A 609 6.10 -41.84 41.27
N LEU A 610 5.93 -41.00 40.25
CA LEU A 610 6.86 -39.91 39.95
C LEU A 610 6.96 -38.94 41.12
N THR A 611 8.19 -38.63 41.53
CA THR A 611 8.48 -37.68 42.60
C THR A 611 8.77 -36.29 42.01
N PRO A 612 7.87 -35.27 42.24
CA PRO A 612 8.13 -33.93 41.72
C PRO A 612 9.40 -33.32 42.32
N ARG A 613 10.28 -32.82 41.45
CA ARG A 613 11.50 -32.10 41.81
C ARG A 613 11.33 -30.60 41.67
N SER A 614 10.74 -30.14 40.56
CA SER A 614 10.48 -28.73 40.29
C SER A 614 9.28 -28.61 39.35
N GLU A 615 8.47 -27.57 39.53
CA GLU A 615 7.40 -27.22 38.59
C GLU A 615 8.00 -26.71 37.30
N LEU A 616 7.28 -26.90 36.17
CA LEU A 616 7.58 -26.38 34.85
C LEU A 616 6.74 -25.14 34.59
N SER A 617 7.01 -24.48 33.45
CA SER A 617 6.29 -23.27 33.04
C SER A 617 4.79 -23.50 32.86
N GLN A 618 4.39 -24.69 32.40
CA GLN A 618 2.99 -25.05 32.20
C GLN A 618 2.34 -25.63 33.47
N PRO A 619 1.13 -25.20 33.85
CA PRO A 619 0.45 -25.64 35.07
C PRO A 619 0.27 -27.15 35.14
N GLY A 620 0.56 -27.73 36.29
CA GLY A 620 0.40 -29.15 36.54
C GLY A 620 1.48 -30.05 35.93
N GLN A 621 2.46 -29.48 35.25
CA GLN A 621 3.64 -30.18 34.75
C GLN A 621 4.82 -30.00 35.69
N PHE A 622 5.62 -31.04 35.88
CA PHE A 622 6.78 -31.02 36.73
C PHE A 622 7.91 -31.90 36.19
N ALA A 623 9.13 -31.52 36.50
CA ALA A 623 10.28 -32.38 36.32
C ALA A 623 10.39 -33.34 37.48
N ALA A 624 10.54 -34.64 37.22
CA ALA A 624 10.67 -35.67 38.25
C ALA A 624 12.12 -35.78 38.76
N VAL A 625 12.25 -36.40 39.94
CA VAL A 625 13.54 -36.82 40.51
C VAL A 625 14.11 -37.99 39.73
N GLU A 626 13.24 -38.88 39.28
CA GLU A 626 13.57 -40.08 38.50
C GLU A 626 14.12 -39.72 37.13
N THR A 627 15.09 -40.52 36.68
CA THR A 627 15.72 -40.36 35.36
C THR A 627 15.88 -41.72 34.68
N VAL A 628 15.95 -41.73 33.37
CA VAL A 628 16.25 -42.91 32.57
C VAL A 628 17.50 -42.66 31.71
N ASN A 629 18.14 -43.73 31.23
CA ASN A 629 19.13 -43.63 30.18
C ASN A 629 18.49 -44.02 28.86
N LEU A 630 18.82 -43.30 27.81
CA LEU A 630 18.41 -43.63 26.45
C LEU A 630 19.56 -44.32 25.76
N VAL A 631 19.31 -45.46 25.15
CA VAL A 631 20.31 -46.27 24.43
C VAL A 631 19.86 -46.44 22.99
N GLY A 632 20.62 -45.83 22.09
CA GLY A 632 20.41 -45.91 20.64
C GLY A 632 21.50 -46.77 19.98
N PRO A 633 21.40 -46.99 18.65
CA PRO A 633 22.33 -47.83 17.89
C PRO A 633 23.80 -47.40 17.93
N LYS A 634 24.10 -46.12 18.11
CA LYS A 634 25.47 -45.55 18.12
C LYS A 634 25.99 -45.12 19.45
N GLY A 635 25.12 -44.96 20.45
CA GLY A 635 25.54 -44.50 21.78
C GLY A 635 24.37 -44.30 22.73
N ARG A 636 24.67 -43.65 23.86
CA ARG A 636 23.68 -43.44 24.94
C ARG A 636 23.68 -42.02 25.46
N ILE A 637 22.53 -41.60 26.01
CA ILE A 637 22.36 -40.39 26.78
C ILE A 637 21.94 -40.79 28.19
N GLU A 638 22.71 -40.39 29.20
CA GLU A 638 22.48 -40.79 30.58
C GLU A 638 21.69 -39.74 31.36
N LYS A 639 20.93 -40.18 32.37
CA LYS A 639 20.19 -39.31 33.30
C LYS A 639 19.20 -38.39 32.63
N VAL A 640 18.52 -38.88 31.61
CA VAL A 640 17.45 -38.15 30.92
C VAL A 640 16.29 -37.96 31.86
N ARG A 641 15.82 -36.73 31.98
CA ARG A 641 14.78 -36.35 32.93
C ARG A 641 13.42 -36.85 32.48
N ILE A 642 12.61 -37.29 33.44
CA ILE A 642 11.21 -37.63 33.20
C ILE A 642 10.36 -36.41 33.54
N LEU A 643 9.42 -36.04 32.65
CA LEU A 643 8.44 -35.03 32.90
C LEU A 643 7.09 -35.64 33.21
N GLY A 644 6.52 -35.24 34.34
CA GLY A 644 5.19 -35.62 34.79
C GLY A 644 4.12 -34.62 34.48
N PRO A 645 2.86 -35.03 34.53
CA PRO A 645 2.35 -36.34 34.90
C PRO A 645 2.55 -37.41 33.83
N LEU A 646 2.32 -38.68 34.17
CA LEU A 646 2.36 -39.80 33.21
C LEU A 646 1.34 -39.60 32.10
N ARG A 647 1.70 -39.99 30.86
CA ARG A 647 0.89 -39.89 29.65
C ARG A 647 0.33 -41.24 29.21
N LYS A 648 -0.59 -41.27 28.25
CA LYS A 648 -1.14 -42.52 27.68
C LYS A 648 -0.09 -43.37 26.98
N GLU A 649 0.82 -42.74 26.29
CA GLU A 649 1.92 -43.38 25.55
C GLU A 649 3.24 -42.72 25.92
N SER A 650 4.32 -43.51 25.92
CA SER A 650 5.65 -43.00 26.19
C SER A 650 6.21 -42.25 24.97
N GLN A 651 6.90 -41.15 25.22
CA GLN A 651 7.49 -40.28 24.20
C GLN A 651 8.85 -39.76 24.68
N VAL A 652 9.80 -39.69 23.75
CA VAL A 652 11.14 -39.16 24.00
C VAL A 652 11.34 -37.95 23.11
N GLU A 653 11.64 -36.81 23.69
CA GLU A 653 11.97 -35.57 22.97
C GLU A 653 13.46 -35.30 23.10
N ILE A 654 14.14 -35.12 21.92
CA ILE A 654 15.57 -34.86 21.84
C ILE A 654 15.83 -33.67 20.91
N ALA A 655 16.97 -32.99 21.07
CA ALA A 655 17.44 -32.00 20.11
C ALA A 655 18.06 -32.65 18.85
N ARG A 656 18.13 -31.90 17.77
CA ARG A 656 18.67 -32.40 16.48
C ARG A 656 20.13 -32.89 16.60
N THR A 657 20.95 -32.28 17.40
CA THR A 657 22.35 -32.73 17.63
C THR A 657 22.44 -34.05 18.38
N GLU A 658 21.49 -34.34 19.24
CA GLU A 658 21.48 -35.55 20.07
C GLU A 658 21.14 -36.81 19.28
N GLN A 659 20.39 -36.69 18.19
CA GLN A 659 20.10 -37.82 17.30
C GLN A 659 21.36 -38.47 16.72
N PHE A 660 22.42 -37.67 16.47
CA PHE A 660 23.70 -38.21 15.98
C PHE A 660 24.39 -39.07 17.05
N ARG A 661 24.28 -38.67 18.31
CA ARG A 661 24.83 -39.39 19.46
C ARG A 661 24.12 -40.72 19.66
N LEU A 662 22.80 -40.73 19.56
CA LEU A 662 21.98 -41.96 19.65
C LEU A 662 22.04 -42.80 18.38
N GLY A 663 22.29 -42.17 17.21
CA GLY A 663 22.20 -42.84 15.91
C GLY A 663 20.76 -43.11 15.48
N ILE A 664 19.84 -42.24 15.84
CA ILE A 664 18.41 -42.28 15.57
C ILE A 664 18.06 -41.07 14.70
N ASP A 665 17.32 -41.26 13.62
CA ASP A 665 16.82 -40.16 12.79
C ASP A 665 15.41 -39.75 13.28
N ALA A 666 15.37 -38.82 14.24
CA ALA A 666 14.13 -38.36 14.88
C ALA A 666 13.48 -37.26 14.01
N PRO A 667 12.24 -37.46 13.52
CA PRO A 667 11.54 -36.45 12.76
C PRO A 667 11.11 -35.27 13.64
N ILE A 668 11.00 -34.08 13.02
CA ILE A 668 10.39 -32.90 13.68
C ILE A 668 8.87 -33.07 13.67
N ARG A 669 8.28 -33.15 14.86
CA ARG A 669 6.85 -33.46 15.05
C ARG A 669 6.25 -32.60 16.17
N ASP A 670 4.94 -32.48 16.16
CA ASP A 670 4.20 -31.96 17.30
C ASP A 670 4.30 -32.96 18.47
N SER A 671 4.50 -32.47 19.71
CA SER A 671 4.48 -33.34 20.92
C SER A 671 3.15 -34.08 20.99
N GLY A 672 3.22 -35.40 21.04
CA GLY A 672 2.08 -36.33 20.97
C GLY A 672 1.86 -36.97 19.59
N ASP A 673 2.46 -36.47 18.52
CA ASP A 673 2.43 -37.10 17.19
C ASP A 673 3.61 -38.04 17.03
N ILE A 674 3.44 -39.29 17.47
CA ILE A 674 4.49 -40.30 17.51
C ILE A 674 4.34 -41.40 16.47
N GLU A 675 3.33 -41.37 15.64
CA GLU A 675 3.08 -42.42 14.66
C GLU A 675 4.16 -42.44 13.55
N GLY A 676 4.73 -43.60 13.26
CA GLY A 676 5.80 -43.76 12.28
C GLY A 676 7.14 -43.13 12.67
N THR A 677 7.33 -42.79 13.95
CA THR A 677 8.61 -42.29 14.48
C THR A 677 9.51 -43.42 14.93
N PRO A 678 10.85 -43.25 15.00
CA PRO A 678 11.75 -44.30 15.49
C PRO A 678 11.57 -44.57 16.96
N GLY A 679 12.01 -45.75 17.38
CA GLY A 679 12.05 -46.20 18.77
C GLY A 679 13.42 -45.98 19.43
N VAL A 680 13.50 -46.28 20.74
CA VAL A 680 14.74 -46.21 21.53
C VAL A 680 14.62 -47.16 22.74
N ILE A 681 15.75 -47.63 23.25
CA ILE A 681 15.77 -48.39 24.50
C ILE A 681 15.92 -47.42 25.66
N MET A 682 15.05 -47.55 26.68
CA MET A 682 15.11 -46.83 27.94
C MET A 682 15.55 -47.79 29.08
N GLU A 683 16.57 -47.40 29.82
CA GLU A 683 17.02 -48.11 30.99
C GLU A 683 16.62 -47.33 32.28
N GLY A 684 15.88 -47.91 33.15
CA GLY A 684 15.50 -47.39 34.49
C GLY A 684 16.31 -48.00 35.61
N GLU A 685 15.84 -47.81 36.85
CA GLU A 685 16.50 -48.35 38.07
C GLU A 685 16.39 -49.88 38.18
N VAL A 686 15.28 -50.45 37.75
CA VAL A 686 15.00 -51.89 37.97
C VAL A 686 14.77 -52.64 36.66
N GLY A 687 14.57 -51.95 35.52
CA GLY A 687 14.26 -52.61 34.27
C GLY A 687 14.59 -51.79 33.05
N THR A 688 14.30 -52.39 31.87
CA THR A 688 14.55 -51.80 30.57
C THR A 688 13.29 -51.91 29.73
N VAL A 689 12.96 -50.86 29.02
CA VAL A 689 11.83 -50.79 28.07
C VAL A 689 12.37 -50.46 26.67
N THR A 690 11.94 -51.21 25.67
CA THR A 690 12.21 -50.91 24.28
C THR A 690 10.96 -50.28 23.66
N LEU A 691 11.06 -49.00 23.27
CA LEU A 691 10.02 -48.34 22.48
C LEU A 691 10.23 -48.68 21.01
N ASP A 692 9.17 -49.12 20.34
CA ASP A 692 9.19 -49.34 18.88
C ASP A 692 9.02 -48.02 18.11
N LYS A 693 8.35 -47.02 18.75
CA LYS A 693 8.11 -45.67 18.27
C LYS A 693 8.17 -44.66 19.41
N GLY A 694 8.20 -43.37 19.13
CA GLY A 694 8.04 -42.32 20.13
C GLY A 694 9.21 -41.37 20.30
N VAL A 695 10.26 -41.46 19.47
CA VAL A 695 11.37 -40.52 19.50
C VAL A 695 11.12 -39.39 18.45
N ILE A 696 11.06 -38.16 18.92
CA ILE A 696 10.84 -36.97 18.10
C ILE A 696 11.81 -35.85 18.45
N CYS A 697 12.00 -34.91 17.50
CA CYS A 697 12.40 -33.54 17.81
C CYS A 697 11.13 -32.70 17.84
N ALA A 698 10.79 -32.14 19.02
CA ALA A 698 9.57 -31.38 19.16
C ALA A 698 9.64 -30.08 18.33
N LYS A 699 8.56 -29.76 17.58
CA LYS A 699 8.42 -28.47 16.93
C LYS A 699 8.39 -27.36 17.97
N ARG A 700 9.06 -26.24 17.66
CA ARG A 700 8.93 -25.02 18.44
C ARG A 700 7.48 -24.52 18.42
N HIS A 701 6.98 -24.10 19.57
CA HIS A 701 5.59 -23.70 19.69
C HIS A 701 5.40 -22.72 20.85
N ILE A 702 4.29 -21.98 20.78
CA ILE A 702 3.84 -21.09 21.86
C ILE A 702 2.60 -21.70 22.49
N HIS A 703 2.64 -21.92 23.79
CA HIS A 703 1.48 -22.19 24.64
C HIS A 703 0.83 -20.85 24.98
N ILE A 704 -0.49 -20.76 24.85
CA ILE A 704 -1.22 -19.52 25.11
C ILE A 704 -2.65 -19.83 25.57
N SER A 705 -3.18 -19.04 26.51
CA SER A 705 -4.59 -19.13 26.92
C SER A 705 -5.50 -18.53 25.85
N PRO A 706 -6.80 -18.90 25.79
CA PRO A 706 -7.76 -18.31 24.86
C PRO A 706 -7.90 -16.79 25.00
N GLU A 707 -7.82 -16.26 26.21
CA GLU A 707 -7.90 -14.82 26.49
C GLU A 707 -6.70 -14.07 25.91
N GLU A 708 -5.49 -14.57 26.15
CA GLU A 708 -4.27 -13.98 25.60
C GLU A 708 -4.21 -14.13 24.08
N ALA A 709 -4.63 -15.27 23.53
CA ALA A 709 -4.70 -15.48 22.08
C ALA A 709 -5.66 -14.47 21.43
N LEU A 710 -6.84 -14.25 22.01
CA LEU A 710 -7.80 -13.25 21.55
C LEU A 710 -7.20 -11.84 21.63
N SER A 711 -6.51 -11.50 22.72
CA SER A 711 -5.89 -10.18 22.90
C SER A 711 -4.81 -9.90 21.87
N LEU A 712 -4.09 -10.91 21.38
CA LEU A 712 -3.07 -10.83 20.35
C LEU A 712 -3.62 -11.07 18.94
N GLY A 713 -4.91 -11.41 18.80
CA GLY A 713 -5.50 -11.75 17.52
C GLY A 713 -4.96 -13.04 16.90
N LEU A 714 -4.52 -13.98 17.74
CA LEU A 714 -3.99 -15.30 17.35
C LEU A 714 -5.07 -16.38 17.45
N ARG A 715 -4.92 -17.43 16.64
CA ARG A 715 -5.80 -18.60 16.64
C ARG A 715 -5.00 -19.86 16.92
N ASP A 716 -5.70 -20.90 17.40
CA ASP A 716 -5.08 -22.22 17.52
C ASP A 716 -4.56 -22.68 16.16
N LYS A 717 -3.33 -23.23 16.15
CA LYS A 717 -2.60 -23.67 14.95
C LYS A 717 -2.18 -22.57 13.98
N ASP A 718 -2.31 -21.29 14.31
CA ASP A 718 -1.58 -20.24 13.57
C ASP A 718 -0.07 -20.54 13.66
N VAL A 719 0.65 -20.19 12.60
CA VAL A 719 2.11 -20.28 12.54
C VAL A 719 2.69 -18.87 12.49
N VAL A 720 3.59 -18.56 13.41
CA VAL A 720 4.13 -17.20 13.57
C VAL A 720 5.65 -17.16 13.46
N MET A 721 6.19 -15.98 13.21
CA MET A 721 7.60 -15.64 13.33
C MET A 721 7.82 -14.95 14.67
N VAL A 722 8.83 -15.41 15.43
CA VAL A 722 9.17 -14.83 16.74
C VAL A 722 10.59 -14.31 16.72
N LYS A 723 10.74 -13.02 16.99
CA LYS A 723 12.02 -12.33 17.11
C LYS A 723 12.53 -12.41 18.54
N VAL A 724 13.75 -12.89 18.71
CA VAL A 724 14.46 -12.91 19.99
C VAL A 724 15.61 -11.92 19.93
N LYS A 725 15.52 -10.87 20.74
CA LYS A 725 16.54 -9.81 20.83
C LYS A 725 17.72 -10.27 21.70
N GLY A 726 18.92 -9.98 21.30
CA GLY A 726 20.15 -10.33 22.03
C GLY A 726 21.43 -10.07 21.22
N VAL A 727 22.54 -10.55 21.74
CA VAL A 727 23.86 -10.45 21.07
C VAL A 727 23.85 -11.20 19.72
N ARG A 728 23.08 -12.28 19.65
CA ARG A 728 22.75 -13.01 18.42
C ARG A 728 21.24 -12.95 18.19
N GLU A 729 20.78 -11.79 17.71
CA GLU A 729 19.37 -11.62 17.36
C GLU A 729 18.97 -12.61 16.28
N LEU A 730 17.90 -13.39 16.52
CA LEU A 730 17.34 -14.33 15.58
C LEU A 730 15.82 -14.18 15.48
N ILE A 731 15.29 -14.49 14.31
CA ILE A 731 13.85 -14.66 14.09
C ILE A 731 13.61 -16.15 13.85
N PHE A 732 12.87 -16.77 14.76
CA PHE A 732 12.41 -18.15 14.61
C PHE A 732 11.13 -18.15 13.78
N GLY A 733 11.15 -18.74 12.59
CA GLY A 733 9.96 -19.04 11.79
C GLY A 733 9.29 -20.33 12.25
N ASP A 734 8.15 -20.67 11.63
CA ASP A 734 7.42 -21.93 11.84
C ASP A 734 7.07 -22.23 13.30
N VAL A 735 6.81 -21.18 14.09
CA VAL A 735 6.43 -21.29 15.49
C VAL A 735 4.92 -21.53 15.58
N LEU A 736 4.51 -22.70 16.05
CA LEU A 736 3.10 -23.12 16.13
C LEU A 736 2.41 -22.50 17.35
N ILE A 737 1.26 -21.89 17.16
CA ILE A 737 0.39 -21.43 18.26
C ILE A 737 -0.48 -22.60 18.75
N ARG A 738 -0.46 -22.85 20.07
CA ARG A 738 -1.29 -23.83 20.74
C ARG A 738 -2.15 -23.15 21.79
N VAL A 739 -3.46 -23.11 21.54
CA VAL A 739 -4.41 -22.44 22.44
C VAL A 739 -5.12 -23.46 23.30
N ASN A 740 -5.02 -23.31 24.63
CA ASN A 740 -5.75 -24.13 25.58
C ASN A 740 -6.01 -23.36 26.88
N PRO A 741 -7.18 -23.50 27.52
CA PRO A 741 -7.50 -22.84 28.81
C PRO A 741 -6.53 -23.11 29.93
N SER A 742 -5.85 -24.26 29.91
CA SER A 742 -4.86 -24.66 30.95
C SER A 742 -3.46 -24.09 30.68
N TYR A 743 -3.22 -23.47 29.51
CA TYR A 743 -1.89 -22.98 29.14
C TYR A 743 -1.62 -21.59 29.70
N ARG A 744 -0.33 -21.33 29.95
CA ARG A 744 0.24 -20.00 30.17
C ARG A 744 1.10 -19.63 28.98
N LEU A 745 1.19 -18.35 28.73
CA LEU A 745 2.01 -17.80 27.63
C LEU A 745 3.47 -18.17 27.84
N ASP A 746 4.00 -19.00 26.95
CA ASP A 746 5.38 -19.46 26.97
C ASP A 746 5.76 -20.08 25.62
N MET A 747 6.93 -19.74 25.11
CA MET A 747 7.46 -20.34 23.88
C MET A 747 8.50 -21.39 24.21
N HIS A 748 8.33 -22.58 23.67
CA HIS A 748 9.23 -23.72 23.85
C HIS A 748 10.17 -23.84 22.65
N LEU A 749 11.47 -23.90 22.95
CA LEU A 749 12.58 -24.10 22.02
C LEU A 749 13.43 -25.28 22.49
N ASP A 750 14.10 -25.96 21.57
CA ASP A 750 15.09 -26.95 21.96
C ASP A 750 16.45 -26.31 22.33
N THR A 751 17.41 -27.12 22.81
CA THR A 751 18.72 -26.66 23.21
C THR A 751 19.57 -26.15 22.04
N ASP A 752 19.42 -26.69 20.84
CA ASP A 752 20.15 -26.27 19.65
C ASP A 752 19.66 -24.90 19.19
N GLU A 753 18.36 -24.68 19.18
CA GLU A 753 17.71 -23.41 18.84
C GLU A 753 18.10 -22.31 19.86
N ALA A 754 18.05 -22.63 21.14
CA ALA A 754 18.43 -21.72 22.20
C ALA A 754 19.91 -21.31 22.14
N ASN A 755 20.78 -22.26 21.83
CA ASN A 755 22.21 -22.00 21.63
C ASN A 755 22.49 -21.13 20.41
N ALA A 756 21.74 -21.34 19.32
CA ALA A 756 21.87 -20.55 18.10
C ALA A 756 21.59 -19.06 18.37
N ALA A 757 20.61 -18.74 19.17
CA ALA A 757 20.24 -17.37 19.55
C ALA A 757 20.94 -16.87 20.83
N GLN A 758 21.77 -17.69 21.46
CA GLN A 758 22.40 -17.41 22.79
C GLN A 758 21.35 -16.98 23.84
N ILE A 759 20.24 -17.71 23.91
CA ILE A 759 19.14 -17.41 24.82
C ILE A 759 19.60 -17.62 26.27
N SER A 760 19.48 -16.56 27.08
CA SER A 760 19.74 -16.59 28.51
C SER A 760 18.45 -16.80 29.30
N PRO A 761 18.50 -17.33 30.53
CA PRO A 761 17.32 -17.42 31.40
C PRO A 761 16.63 -16.05 31.56
N GLY A 762 15.30 -16.02 31.37
CA GLY A 762 14.52 -14.79 31.44
C GLY A 762 14.46 -13.99 30.13
N ALA A 763 15.01 -14.47 29.03
CA ALA A 763 14.86 -13.88 27.72
C ALA A 763 13.39 -13.94 27.25
N ALA A 764 13.00 -13.02 26.40
CA ALA A 764 11.68 -12.97 25.81
C ALA A 764 11.75 -12.87 24.27
N GLY A 765 10.78 -13.49 23.63
CA GLY A 765 10.51 -13.34 22.20
C GLY A 765 9.37 -12.37 21.94
N TYR A 766 9.29 -11.85 20.72
CA TYR A 766 8.23 -10.97 20.24
C TYR A 766 7.74 -11.48 18.90
N ILE A 767 6.43 -11.55 18.70
CA ILE A 767 5.87 -11.98 17.41
C ILE A 767 6.15 -10.91 16.39
N GLU A 768 6.89 -11.25 15.34
CA GLU A 768 7.26 -10.34 14.24
C GLU A 768 6.20 -10.35 13.14
N ALA A 769 5.62 -11.52 12.86
CA ALA A 769 4.60 -11.69 11.84
C ALA A 769 3.83 -13.01 12.03
N ILE A 770 2.64 -13.09 11.44
CA ILE A 770 1.89 -14.34 11.27
C ILE A 770 2.22 -14.89 9.88
N GLN A 771 2.86 -16.07 9.83
CA GLN A 771 3.23 -16.73 8.57
C GLN A 771 2.02 -17.41 7.90
N HIS A 772 1.26 -18.16 8.69
CA HIS A 772 0.06 -18.85 8.23
C HIS A 772 -1.05 -18.70 9.23
N ARG A 773 -2.25 -18.33 8.74
CA ARG A 773 -3.48 -18.30 9.52
C ARG A 773 -4.21 -19.64 9.43
N ASN A 774 -4.71 -20.13 10.56
CA ASN A 774 -5.67 -21.21 10.55
C ASN A 774 -7.09 -20.64 10.37
N TYR A 775 -7.72 -20.95 9.24
CA TYR A 775 -9.08 -20.50 8.91
C TYR A 775 -10.15 -21.57 9.16
N VAL A 776 -9.79 -22.65 9.85
CA VAL A 776 -10.72 -23.77 10.16
C VAL A 776 -11.36 -23.58 11.53
#